data_5e69a594e40cddfe262d212d28bc1a20
#
_entry.id   5e69a594e40cddfe262d212d28bc1a20
#
_cell.length_a   1.000
_cell.length_b   1.000
_cell.length_c   1.000
_cell.angle_alpha   90.00
_cell.angle_beta   90.00
_cell.angle_gamma   90.00
#
_symmetry.space_group_name_H-M   'P 1'
#
loop_
_entity.id
_entity.type
_entity.pdbx_description
1 polymer ?
#
loop_
_entity_poly.entity_id
_entity_poly.type
_entity_poly.pdbx_seq_one_letter_code
_entity_poly.pdbx_strand_id
1 'polypeptide(L)'
;MDEQYTEGVRELMAAYNESADDEIYRALHGLSYAPNEAALRENYAANATAYAARYEAPVLPSYDELPVLLFPVTNEYSVLYDREECRFLLDGAAGLSPLLHVLLFGDAAEIPATAACFQRDLDDARARALEQELRAAIHAQDFGTQAQSAAEEYHGLCPQGELYELFFAEAALSRADIENAIRYGTAAYEKRKMSAAVWDFLHRAYRAAGQTARAALFGALAGKHSEEDLPDDPAARAACLDALSLAETNMQFAPLQMKVSLKEHAIDKKWHIGLCESLPRFSEALPAYRTGVYNPYGLLHVKGYEVSLINAVTERPDYPFFNDAVFDVMKAGETRATRIVTDGSPVLLPLAAKEEMQPVTFQMTDAERTVTLGCGEFNFYRIEEAVTIHADAPFLVGAPIVLRHSPQRRKIVLNILADGLSWKGICTDAAAFVPRILKFFSKGVIFDNSFSTAEYTYPALASIETGLYQHRTQIAAPGTTFALDPSYVTLSERMKHLGYYCTNTQGDGQGIYNGATRGYDRLVVNRWMLRAAEGVERVLRHLETFDECDNFLLMHFVDTHPYNSNVNVPAYAMAHLPLAETLREEDASASVFLKPNPLNQYINRAEIRAMDRQLGYLFDYLISHYEEDEYIVMLYSDHGASVHARSPYLLSEEQTGAALMVRGAGVPARGRVDELTSSVDIYKILGKLAGYPIDAAYLDGNLPEAFGGQRREYTVSNSIYPGQTYKICVRTERHAFHLETEEFTREDGTISLDRYTYHIHERNESYREVFDDALARYFLDIVWQYTESFRR
;
A
#
# COMPACT_ATOMS: atom_id res chain seq x y z
N MET A 1 -10.64 -1.78 -49.67
CA MET A 1 -9.94 -0.55 -50.17
C MET A 1 -8.53 -0.91 -50.57
N ASP A 2 -8.01 -0.29 -51.61
CA ASP A 2 -6.65 -0.61 -52.10
C ASP A 2 -5.64 -0.04 -51.08
N GLU A 3 -4.84 -0.91 -50.42
CA GLU A 3 -3.78 -0.52 -49.48
C GLU A 3 -2.84 0.53 -50.08
N GLN A 4 -2.61 0.46 -51.40
CA GLN A 4 -1.80 1.44 -52.13
C GLN A 4 -2.40 2.85 -52.10
N TYR A 5 -3.74 2.98 -52.12
CA TYR A 5 -4.39 4.30 -52.03
C TYR A 5 -4.24 4.92 -50.66
N THR A 6 -4.43 4.10 -49.62
CA THR A 6 -4.27 4.56 -48.21
C THR A 6 -2.83 4.98 -47.91
N GLU A 7 -1.83 4.25 -48.41
CA GLU A 7 -0.41 4.57 -48.28
C GLU A 7 -0.06 5.88 -49.01
N GLY A 8 -0.58 6.06 -50.22
CA GLY A 8 -0.38 7.29 -50.98
C GLY A 8 -0.96 8.55 -50.27
N VAL A 9 -2.08 8.41 -49.55
CA VAL A 9 -2.65 9.50 -48.78
C VAL A 9 -1.75 9.79 -47.57
N ARG A 10 -1.22 8.79 -46.88
CA ARG A 10 -0.27 8.96 -45.79
C ARG A 10 1.03 9.62 -46.21
N GLU A 11 1.56 9.28 -47.39
CA GLU A 11 2.74 9.90 -47.93
C GLU A 11 2.50 11.40 -48.22
N LEU A 12 1.31 11.76 -48.73
CA LEU A 12 0.95 13.18 -48.93
C LEU A 12 0.84 13.94 -47.58
N MET A 13 0.25 13.30 -46.56
CA MET A 13 0.16 13.90 -45.22
C MET A 13 1.55 14.13 -44.61
N ALA A 14 2.45 13.16 -44.74
CA ALA A 14 3.83 13.29 -44.27
C ALA A 14 4.58 14.39 -45.01
N ALA A 15 4.44 14.45 -46.34
CA ALA A 15 5.06 15.49 -47.16
C ALA A 15 4.56 16.91 -46.82
N TYR A 16 3.27 17.07 -46.53
CA TYR A 16 2.73 18.34 -46.06
C TYR A 16 3.28 18.71 -44.67
N ASN A 17 3.32 17.76 -43.74
CA ASN A 17 3.85 18.03 -42.39
C ASN A 17 5.33 18.49 -42.40
N GLU A 18 6.10 18.05 -43.41
CA GLU A 18 7.48 18.47 -43.59
C GLU A 18 7.63 19.84 -44.30
N SER A 19 6.76 20.14 -45.28
CA SER A 19 6.92 21.28 -46.19
C SER A 19 5.95 22.44 -45.97
N ALA A 20 4.81 22.16 -45.35
CA ALA A 20 3.65 23.05 -45.22
C ALA A 20 3.20 23.63 -46.59
N ASP A 21 3.23 22.79 -47.65
CA ASP A 21 2.92 23.18 -49.00
C ASP A 21 1.41 23.26 -49.25
N ASP A 22 0.93 24.45 -49.64
CA ASP A 22 -0.48 24.70 -49.90
C ASP A 22 -1.05 23.88 -51.07
N GLU A 23 -0.22 23.41 -52.01
CA GLU A 23 -0.70 22.54 -53.10
C GLU A 23 -1.00 21.13 -52.58
N ILE A 24 -0.15 20.62 -51.68
CA ILE A 24 -0.38 19.33 -50.99
C ILE A 24 -1.63 19.40 -50.11
N TYR A 25 -1.79 20.49 -49.34
CA TYR A 25 -3.00 20.69 -48.54
C TYR A 25 -4.27 20.66 -49.38
N ARG A 26 -4.25 21.43 -50.53
CA ARG A 26 -5.40 21.44 -51.45
C ARG A 26 -5.66 20.08 -52.09
N ALA A 27 -4.60 19.31 -52.42
CA ALA A 27 -4.76 17.97 -52.92
C ALA A 27 -5.43 17.04 -51.91
N LEU A 28 -4.98 17.03 -50.65
CA LEU A 28 -5.60 16.25 -49.58
C LEU A 28 -7.05 16.66 -49.33
N HIS A 29 -7.32 17.98 -49.27
CA HIS A 29 -8.69 18.49 -49.13
C HIS A 29 -9.59 18.10 -50.31
N GLY A 30 -9.02 18.04 -51.55
CA GLY A 30 -9.72 17.64 -52.75
C GLY A 30 -10.10 16.15 -52.76
N LEU A 31 -9.49 15.31 -51.93
CA LEU A 31 -9.84 13.91 -51.76
C LEU A 31 -11.09 13.71 -50.88
N SER A 32 -11.54 14.77 -50.20
CA SER A 32 -12.72 14.70 -49.34
C SER A 32 -13.98 14.32 -50.12
N TYR A 33 -14.70 13.31 -49.60
CA TYR A 33 -15.94 12.87 -50.21
C TYR A 33 -17.13 13.64 -49.65
N ALA A 34 -17.62 14.65 -50.37
CA ALA A 34 -18.67 15.59 -49.94
C ALA A 34 -19.94 14.96 -49.31
N PRO A 35 -20.51 13.85 -49.77
CA PRO A 35 -21.63 13.19 -49.09
C PRO A 35 -21.30 12.74 -47.65
N ASN A 36 -20.08 12.24 -47.43
CA ASN A 36 -19.63 11.82 -46.09
C ASN A 36 -19.41 13.01 -45.17
N GLU A 37 -18.87 14.11 -45.69
CA GLU A 37 -18.74 15.34 -44.93
C GLU A 37 -20.09 15.87 -44.48
N ALA A 38 -21.09 15.86 -45.36
CA ALA A 38 -22.46 16.29 -45.02
C ALA A 38 -23.06 15.41 -43.90
N ALA A 39 -22.86 14.09 -44.00
CA ALA A 39 -23.34 13.15 -42.99
C ALA A 39 -22.63 13.38 -41.63
N LEU A 40 -21.31 13.64 -41.63
CA LEU A 40 -20.57 13.98 -40.41
C LEU A 40 -21.03 15.27 -39.75
N ARG A 41 -21.31 16.31 -40.54
CA ARG A 41 -21.87 17.59 -40.07
C ARG A 41 -23.24 17.39 -39.42
N GLU A 42 -24.10 16.62 -40.07
CA GLU A 42 -25.43 16.30 -39.56
C GLU A 42 -25.33 15.48 -38.26
N ASN A 43 -24.46 14.48 -38.21
CA ASN A 43 -24.27 13.65 -37.05
C ASN A 43 -23.67 14.47 -35.88
N TYR A 44 -22.64 15.29 -36.14
CA TYR A 44 -22.07 16.18 -35.15
C TYR A 44 -23.12 17.12 -34.56
N ALA A 45 -23.96 17.76 -35.40
CA ALA A 45 -24.99 18.69 -34.93
C ALA A 45 -26.05 17.99 -34.07
N ALA A 46 -26.47 16.77 -34.45
CA ALA A 46 -27.39 15.95 -33.68
C ALA A 46 -26.82 15.57 -32.31
N ASN A 47 -25.57 15.09 -32.30
CA ASN A 47 -24.87 14.67 -31.12
C ASN A 47 -24.54 15.84 -30.18
N ALA A 48 -24.09 16.97 -30.70
CA ALA A 48 -23.87 18.20 -29.95
C ALA A 48 -25.15 18.72 -29.29
N THR A 49 -26.28 18.66 -30.00
CA THR A 49 -27.60 19.04 -29.48
C THR A 49 -28.04 18.10 -28.33
N ALA A 50 -27.86 16.78 -28.50
CA ALA A 50 -28.22 15.78 -27.49
C ALA A 50 -27.31 15.94 -26.24
N TYR A 51 -26.02 16.24 -26.43
CA TYR A 51 -25.08 16.52 -25.38
C TYR A 51 -25.49 17.80 -24.60
N ALA A 52 -25.69 18.91 -25.28
CA ALA A 52 -26.06 20.19 -24.66
C ALA A 52 -27.38 20.14 -23.89
N ALA A 53 -28.36 19.40 -24.39
CA ALA A 53 -29.66 19.22 -23.72
C ALA A 53 -29.56 18.47 -22.39
N ARG A 54 -28.56 17.66 -22.18
CA ARG A 54 -28.41 16.82 -20.99
C ARG A 54 -27.49 17.40 -19.91
N TYR A 55 -26.47 18.15 -20.29
CA TYR A 55 -25.37 18.52 -19.39
C TYR A 55 -25.35 20.02 -19.03
N GLU A 56 -26.32 20.83 -19.41
CA GLU A 56 -26.26 22.30 -19.25
C GLU A 56 -24.90 22.88 -19.66
N ALA A 57 -24.25 22.23 -20.63
CA ALA A 57 -22.89 22.48 -21.01
C ALA A 57 -22.72 23.81 -21.73
N PRO A 58 -21.53 24.42 -21.74
CA PRO A 58 -21.22 25.54 -22.58
C PRO A 58 -21.49 25.20 -24.05
N VAL A 59 -21.83 26.20 -24.83
CA VAL A 59 -22.11 26.05 -26.26
C VAL A 59 -20.91 25.38 -26.92
N LEU A 60 -21.08 24.15 -27.42
CA LEU A 60 -20.07 23.48 -28.19
C LEU A 60 -19.78 24.27 -29.48
N PRO A 61 -18.52 24.29 -29.96
CA PRO A 61 -18.20 24.97 -31.21
C PRO A 61 -19.00 24.37 -32.36
N SER A 62 -19.24 25.12 -33.38
CA SER A 62 -19.81 24.59 -34.63
C SER A 62 -18.84 23.62 -35.28
N TYR A 63 -19.30 22.75 -36.16
CA TYR A 63 -18.43 21.82 -36.92
C TYR A 63 -17.23 22.53 -37.57
N ASP A 64 -17.47 23.75 -38.10
CA ASP A 64 -16.46 24.56 -38.80
C ASP A 64 -15.44 25.21 -37.83
N GLU A 65 -15.76 25.30 -36.54
CA GLU A 65 -14.91 25.82 -35.47
C GLU A 65 -14.15 24.75 -34.70
N LEU A 66 -14.29 23.49 -35.09
CA LEU A 66 -13.57 22.41 -34.42
C LEU A 66 -12.06 22.59 -34.58
N PRO A 67 -11.27 22.27 -33.53
CA PRO A 67 -9.80 22.37 -33.59
C PRO A 67 -9.21 21.38 -34.57
N VAL A 68 -9.91 20.28 -34.85
CA VAL A 68 -9.49 19.25 -35.80
C VAL A 68 -10.49 19.17 -36.94
N LEU A 69 -10.00 19.26 -38.18
CA LEU A 69 -10.79 19.05 -39.37
C LEU A 69 -10.71 17.58 -39.77
N LEU A 70 -11.86 16.97 -40.07
CA LEU A 70 -11.92 15.64 -40.62
C LEU A 70 -12.24 15.73 -42.10
N PHE A 71 -11.36 15.15 -42.92
CA PHE A 71 -11.57 14.97 -44.35
C PHE A 71 -11.90 13.52 -44.64
N PRO A 72 -13.17 13.15 -44.82
CA PRO A 72 -13.54 11.78 -45.16
C PRO A 72 -13.13 11.50 -46.57
N VAL A 73 -12.07 10.70 -46.74
CA VAL A 73 -11.49 10.33 -48.04
C VAL A 73 -12.29 9.20 -48.70
N THR A 74 -12.74 8.23 -47.90
CA THR A 74 -13.62 7.13 -48.31
C THR A 74 -14.64 6.85 -47.21
N ASN A 75 -15.57 5.88 -47.40
CA ASN A 75 -16.48 5.42 -46.35
C ASN A 75 -15.77 4.75 -45.15
N GLU A 76 -14.53 4.36 -45.32
CA GLU A 76 -13.77 3.59 -44.32
C GLU A 76 -12.49 4.31 -43.86
N TYR A 77 -12.12 5.40 -44.55
CA TYR A 77 -10.86 6.10 -44.26
C TYR A 77 -11.05 7.62 -44.27
N SER A 78 -10.57 8.26 -43.20
CA SER A 78 -10.63 9.70 -43.04
C SER A 78 -9.26 10.24 -42.66
N VAL A 79 -8.97 11.47 -43.10
CA VAL A 79 -7.75 12.20 -42.81
C VAL A 79 -8.06 13.30 -41.81
N LEU A 80 -7.23 13.45 -40.80
CA LEU A 80 -7.36 14.46 -39.75
C LEU A 80 -6.31 15.54 -39.90
N TYR A 81 -6.72 16.80 -39.71
CA TYR A 81 -5.88 17.97 -39.73
C TYR A 81 -6.06 18.79 -38.45
N ASP A 82 -4.96 18.98 -37.70
CA ASP A 82 -4.90 19.84 -36.53
C ASP A 82 -4.72 21.29 -36.96
N ARG A 83 -5.67 22.15 -36.65
CA ARG A 83 -5.65 23.56 -37.00
C ARG A 83 -4.67 24.38 -36.17
N GLU A 84 -4.41 24.00 -34.91
CA GLU A 84 -3.53 24.72 -34.02
C GLU A 84 -2.08 24.43 -34.39
N GLU A 85 -1.74 23.18 -34.65
CA GLU A 85 -0.40 22.75 -35.02
C GLU A 85 -0.17 22.83 -36.55
N CYS A 86 -1.20 23.13 -37.32
CA CYS A 86 -1.16 23.26 -38.79
C CYS A 86 -0.56 22.00 -39.45
N ARG A 87 -0.91 20.81 -39.00
CA ARG A 87 -0.39 19.53 -39.51
C ARG A 87 -1.46 18.44 -39.62
N PHE A 88 -1.21 17.46 -40.50
CA PHE A 88 -2.04 16.25 -40.56
C PHE A 88 -1.58 15.23 -39.50
N LEU A 89 -2.55 14.59 -38.85
CA LEU A 89 -2.31 13.53 -37.88
C LEU A 89 -2.15 12.17 -38.60
N LEU A 90 -0.93 11.65 -38.59
CA LEU A 90 -0.57 10.44 -39.35
C LEU A 90 -1.18 9.16 -38.77
N ASP A 91 -1.49 9.14 -37.48
CA ASP A 91 -1.98 7.97 -36.76
C ASP A 91 -3.52 7.86 -36.71
N GLY A 92 -4.22 8.59 -37.56
CA GLY A 92 -5.67 8.52 -37.70
C GLY A 92 -6.42 9.01 -36.45
N ALA A 93 -7.52 8.37 -36.11
CA ALA A 93 -8.42 8.78 -35.02
C ALA A 93 -7.76 8.79 -33.61
N ALA A 94 -6.56 8.25 -33.45
CA ALA A 94 -5.82 8.26 -32.19
C ALA A 94 -5.46 9.67 -31.68
N GLY A 95 -5.52 10.69 -32.53
CA GLY A 95 -5.32 12.09 -32.14
C GLY A 95 -6.59 12.86 -31.81
N LEU A 96 -7.77 12.25 -31.96
CA LEU A 96 -9.02 12.92 -31.57
C LEU A 96 -9.26 12.79 -30.07
N SER A 97 -9.66 13.88 -29.41
CA SER A 97 -10.20 13.74 -28.08
C SER A 97 -11.40 12.77 -28.10
N PRO A 98 -11.56 11.92 -27.07
CA PRO A 98 -12.71 11.03 -27.02
C PRO A 98 -14.05 11.71 -27.23
N LEU A 99 -14.25 12.93 -26.70
CA LEU A 99 -15.47 13.73 -26.95
C LEU A 99 -15.69 13.97 -28.44
N LEU A 100 -14.66 14.47 -29.11
CA LEU A 100 -14.77 14.81 -30.51
C LEU A 100 -15.04 13.58 -31.38
N HIS A 101 -14.44 12.45 -31.02
CA HIS A 101 -14.70 11.17 -31.70
C HIS A 101 -16.17 10.78 -31.62
N VAL A 102 -16.81 10.88 -30.43
CA VAL A 102 -18.22 10.50 -30.31
C VAL A 102 -19.17 11.57 -30.85
N LEU A 103 -18.85 12.84 -30.74
CA LEU A 103 -19.63 13.88 -31.39
C LEU A 103 -19.65 13.71 -32.93
N LEU A 104 -18.56 13.21 -33.50
CA LEU A 104 -18.45 12.97 -34.93
C LEU A 104 -19.03 11.61 -35.38
N PHE A 105 -18.82 10.53 -34.61
CA PHE A 105 -19.06 9.16 -35.03
C PHE A 105 -20.09 8.40 -34.17
N GLY A 106 -20.45 8.92 -32.99
CA GLY A 106 -21.41 8.29 -32.07
C GLY A 106 -22.87 8.40 -32.52
N ASP A 107 -23.72 7.63 -31.87
CA ASP A 107 -25.17 7.71 -32.02
C ASP A 107 -25.73 8.67 -30.93
N ALA A 108 -26.57 9.62 -31.33
CA ALA A 108 -27.26 10.55 -30.43
C ALA A 108 -28.03 9.85 -29.29
N ALA A 109 -28.46 8.59 -29.50
CA ALA A 109 -29.12 7.79 -28.48
C ALA A 109 -28.14 7.22 -27.45
N GLU A 110 -26.85 7.03 -27.80
CA GLU A 110 -25.81 6.50 -26.95
C GLU A 110 -25.00 7.59 -26.22
N ILE A 111 -25.08 8.84 -26.64
CA ILE A 111 -24.43 9.99 -26.01
C ILE A 111 -24.64 10.06 -24.50
N PRO A 112 -25.77 9.65 -23.91
CA PRO A 112 -25.91 9.63 -22.47
C PRO A 112 -24.87 8.79 -21.69
N ALA A 113 -24.48 7.65 -22.20
CA ALA A 113 -23.48 6.81 -21.54
C ALA A 113 -22.03 7.31 -21.80
N THR A 114 -21.80 7.88 -22.95
CA THR A 114 -20.49 8.37 -23.41
C THR A 114 -20.20 9.77 -22.93
N ALA A 115 -21.23 10.59 -22.73
CA ALA A 115 -21.09 11.98 -22.29
C ALA A 115 -20.52 12.11 -20.87
N ALA A 116 -20.74 11.12 -19.99
CA ALA A 116 -20.09 11.11 -18.68
C ALA A 116 -18.55 11.00 -18.79
N CYS A 117 -18.04 10.26 -19.78
CA CYS A 117 -16.61 10.20 -20.07
C CYS A 117 -16.08 11.54 -20.57
N PHE A 118 -16.87 12.27 -21.37
CA PHE A 118 -16.46 13.56 -21.93
C PHE A 118 -16.51 14.71 -20.96
N GLN A 119 -17.49 14.72 -20.09
CA GLN A 119 -17.51 15.70 -19.02
C GLN A 119 -16.22 15.54 -18.19
N ARG A 120 -15.81 14.31 -17.94
CA ARG A 120 -14.54 14.05 -17.24
C ARG A 120 -13.32 14.56 -18.01
N ASP A 121 -13.25 14.34 -19.32
CA ASP A 121 -12.14 14.84 -20.12
C ASP A 121 -12.06 16.36 -20.12
N LEU A 122 -13.22 17.03 -20.20
CA LEU A 122 -13.29 18.49 -20.10
C LEU A 122 -12.94 18.98 -18.70
N ASP A 123 -13.45 18.30 -17.67
CA ASP A 123 -13.16 18.61 -16.27
C ASP A 123 -11.67 18.38 -15.96
N ASP A 124 -11.06 17.33 -16.49
CA ASP A 124 -9.63 17.06 -16.35
C ASP A 124 -8.78 18.11 -17.09
N ALA A 125 -9.17 18.50 -18.29
CA ALA A 125 -8.48 19.56 -19.03
C ALA A 125 -8.59 20.90 -18.29
N ARG A 126 -9.76 21.22 -17.75
CA ARG A 126 -9.96 22.42 -16.94
C ARG A 126 -9.20 22.36 -15.63
N ALA A 127 -9.20 21.20 -14.94
CA ALA A 127 -8.44 21.00 -13.72
C ALA A 127 -6.93 21.20 -13.96
N ARG A 128 -6.38 20.68 -15.06
CA ARG A 128 -4.98 20.91 -15.46
C ARG A 128 -4.65 22.38 -15.72
N ALA A 129 -5.53 23.12 -16.38
CA ALA A 129 -5.34 24.55 -16.61
C ALA A 129 -5.34 25.32 -15.28
N LEU A 130 -6.28 25.02 -14.40
CA LEU A 130 -6.37 25.61 -13.05
C LEU A 130 -5.16 25.24 -12.19
N GLU A 131 -4.66 24.02 -12.31
CA GLU A 131 -3.42 23.60 -11.62
C GLU A 131 -2.24 24.48 -12.01
N GLN A 132 -2.06 24.74 -13.30
CA GLN A 132 -0.99 25.63 -13.79
C GLN A 132 -1.17 27.07 -13.28
N GLU A 133 -2.40 27.59 -13.32
CA GLU A 133 -2.74 28.92 -12.80
C GLU A 133 -2.43 29.02 -11.29
N LEU A 134 -2.85 28.03 -10.49
CA LEU A 134 -2.64 28.01 -9.05
C LEU A 134 -1.17 27.88 -8.68
N ARG A 135 -0.41 27.03 -9.38
CA ARG A 135 1.04 26.92 -9.18
C ARG A 135 1.76 28.22 -9.51
N ALA A 136 1.34 28.92 -10.57
CA ALA A 136 1.86 30.24 -10.91
C ALA A 136 1.49 31.30 -9.85
N ALA A 137 0.25 31.27 -9.33
CA ALA A 137 -0.20 32.17 -8.27
C ALA A 137 0.56 31.94 -6.96
N ILE A 138 0.78 30.70 -6.56
CA ILE A 138 1.61 30.33 -5.40
C ILE A 138 3.02 30.85 -5.56
N HIS A 139 3.63 30.64 -6.72
CA HIS A 139 5.00 31.11 -7.01
C HIS A 139 5.09 32.64 -6.99
N ALA A 140 4.07 33.32 -7.50
CA ALA A 140 3.98 34.78 -7.50
C ALA A 140 3.54 35.38 -6.16
N GLN A 141 3.14 34.55 -5.20
CA GLN A 141 2.49 34.93 -3.94
C GLN A 141 1.21 35.78 -4.15
N ASP A 142 0.49 35.49 -5.22
CA ASP A 142 -0.80 36.12 -5.52
C ASP A 142 -1.95 35.29 -4.95
N PHE A 143 -2.49 35.71 -3.85
CA PHE A 143 -3.62 35.11 -3.16
C PHE A 143 -4.88 35.97 -3.24
N GLY A 144 -5.01 36.75 -4.33
CA GLY A 144 -6.16 37.61 -4.59
C GLY A 144 -7.45 36.84 -4.89
N THR A 145 -8.56 37.57 -5.05
CA THR A 145 -9.89 36.98 -5.23
C THR A 145 -9.98 36.08 -6.46
N GLN A 146 -9.30 36.43 -7.55
CA GLN A 146 -9.31 35.60 -8.77
C GLN A 146 -8.64 34.25 -8.53
N ALA A 147 -7.46 34.22 -7.91
CA ALA A 147 -6.76 32.98 -7.59
C ALA A 147 -7.53 32.13 -6.56
N GLN A 148 -8.23 32.77 -5.60
CA GLN A 148 -9.12 32.04 -4.67
C GLN A 148 -10.29 31.38 -5.41
N SER A 149 -10.93 32.09 -6.36
CA SER A 149 -12.01 31.49 -7.17
C SER A 149 -11.51 30.33 -8.02
N ALA A 150 -10.29 30.46 -8.59
CA ALA A 150 -9.65 29.36 -9.31
C ALA A 150 -9.36 28.16 -8.41
N ALA A 151 -8.97 28.40 -7.15
CA ALA A 151 -8.75 27.33 -6.18
C ALA A 151 -10.06 26.61 -5.80
N GLU A 152 -11.15 27.37 -5.61
CA GLU A 152 -12.46 26.77 -5.32
C GLU A 152 -13.01 25.98 -6.51
N GLU A 153 -12.84 26.49 -7.75
CA GLU A 153 -13.19 25.76 -8.96
C GLU A 153 -12.36 24.47 -9.10
N TYR A 154 -11.05 24.55 -8.89
CA TYR A 154 -10.17 23.38 -8.90
C TYR A 154 -10.61 22.33 -7.88
N HIS A 155 -10.95 22.77 -6.66
CA HIS A 155 -11.44 21.85 -5.62
C HIS A 155 -12.75 21.16 -5.99
N GLY A 156 -13.65 21.87 -6.70
CA GLY A 156 -14.87 21.28 -7.22
C GLY A 156 -14.64 20.18 -8.25
N LEU A 157 -13.62 20.37 -9.12
CA LEU A 157 -13.25 19.41 -10.16
C LEU A 157 -12.33 18.28 -9.65
N CYS A 158 -11.46 18.59 -8.71
CA CYS A 158 -10.45 17.68 -8.18
C CYS A 158 -10.43 17.72 -6.65
N PRO A 159 -11.48 17.25 -5.95
CA PRO A 159 -11.60 17.36 -4.49
C PRO A 159 -10.53 16.57 -3.73
N GLN A 160 -9.92 15.55 -4.37
CA GLN A 160 -8.87 14.73 -3.80
C GLN A 160 -7.46 15.27 -4.10
N GLY A 161 -7.33 16.32 -4.92
CA GLY A 161 -6.05 16.99 -5.19
C GLY A 161 -5.60 17.84 -3.99
N GLU A 162 -4.30 17.95 -3.77
CA GLU A 162 -3.71 18.67 -2.64
C GLU A 162 -3.59 20.17 -2.86
N LEU A 163 -3.73 20.61 -4.10
CA LEU A 163 -3.35 21.97 -4.50
C LEU A 163 -4.24 23.06 -3.91
N TYR A 164 -5.53 22.74 -3.69
CA TYR A 164 -6.44 23.64 -2.98
C TYR A 164 -5.95 23.95 -1.57
N GLU A 165 -5.65 22.92 -0.80
CA GLU A 165 -5.14 23.07 0.56
C GLU A 165 -3.77 23.73 0.56
N LEU A 166 -2.88 23.37 -0.36
CA LEU A 166 -1.55 23.98 -0.49
C LEU A 166 -1.64 25.47 -0.79
N PHE A 167 -2.56 25.90 -1.68
CA PHE A 167 -2.81 27.30 -1.99
C PHE A 167 -3.25 28.08 -0.74
N PHE A 168 -4.23 27.59 0.00
CA PHE A 168 -4.67 28.25 1.23
C PHE A 168 -3.65 28.18 2.35
N ALA A 169 -2.84 27.14 2.41
CA ALA A 169 -1.73 27.01 3.32
C ALA A 169 -0.67 28.11 3.06
N GLU A 170 -0.25 28.32 1.81
CA GLU A 170 0.68 29.38 1.40
C GLU A 170 0.09 30.76 1.68
N ALA A 171 -1.20 30.95 1.37
CA ALA A 171 -1.89 32.19 1.65
C ALA A 171 -1.96 32.50 3.17
N ALA A 172 -2.12 31.50 4.00
CA ALA A 172 -2.10 31.66 5.45
C ALA A 172 -0.67 32.00 5.95
N LEU A 173 0.33 31.28 5.47
CA LEU A 173 1.72 31.50 5.84
C LEU A 173 2.19 32.92 5.45
N SER A 174 1.82 33.43 4.27
CA SER A 174 2.15 34.79 3.82
C SER A 174 1.58 35.89 4.73
N ARG A 175 0.48 35.58 5.46
CA ARG A 175 -0.17 36.47 6.42
C ARG A 175 0.30 36.23 7.87
N ALA A 176 1.30 35.37 8.06
CA ALA A 176 1.79 34.90 9.36
C ALA A 176 0.70 34.22 10.24
N ASP A 177 -0.34 33.68 9.60
CA ASP A 177 -1.35 32.82 10.24
C ASP A 177 -0.85 31.39 10.30
N ILE A 178 0.04 31.13 11.24
CA ILE A 178 0.80 29.87 11.33
C ILE A 178 -0.10 28.68 11.64
N GLU A 179 -1.13 28.87 12.45
CA GLU A 179 -2.06 27.80 12.82
C GLU A 179 -2.82 27.28 11.60
N ASN A 180 -3.43 28.17 10.82
CA ASN A 180 -4.12 27.80 9.59
C ASN A 180 -3.16 27.31 8.50
N ALA A 181 -1.94 27.86 8.42
CA ALA A 181 -0.92 27.38 7.51
C ALA A 181 -0.59 25.89 7.77
N ILE A 182 -0.35 25.50 9.02
CA ILE A 182 -0.10 24.11 9.40
C ILE A 182 -1.34 23.25 9.15
N ARG A 183 -2.52 23.73 9.50
CA ARG A 183 -3.78 22.98 9.30
C ARG A 183 -4.01 22.64 7.83
N TYR A 184 -3.93 23.61 6.95
CA TYR A 184 -4.08 23.40 5.51
C TYR A 184 -2.91 22.59 4.92
N GLY A 185 -1.68 22.89 5.32
CA GLY A 185 -0.50 22.13 4.87
C GLY A 185 -0.55 20.66 5.26
N THR A 186 -1.05 20.34 6.47
CA THR A 186 -1.26 18.96 6.90
C THR A 186 -2.36 18.29 6.08
N ALA A 187 -3.46 18.99 5.78
CA ALA A 187 -4.52 18.47 4.91
C ALA A 187 -4.00 18.20 3.49
N ALA A 188 -3.15 19.08 2.94
CA ALA A 188 -2.48 18.83 1.66
C ALA A 188 -1.58 17.59 1.71
N TYR A 189 -0.83 17.40 2.80
CA TYR A 189 0.02 16.23 3.02
C TYR A 189 -0.79 14.94 3.06
N GLU A 190 -1.93 14.90 3.74
CA GLU A 190 -2.77 13.69 3.80
C GLU A 190 -3.33 13.31 2.42
N LYS A 191 -3.58 14.29 1.56
CA LYS A 191 -3.98 14.06 0.17
C LYS A 191 -2.83 13.62 -0.73
N ARG A 192 -1.60 14.13 -0.50
CA ARG A 192 -0.43 13.86 -1.33
C ARG A 192 0.84 13.75 -0.50
N LYS A 193 1.05 12.57 0.08
CA LYS A 193 2.18 12.32 0.98
C LYS A 193 3.56 12.37 0.31
N MET A 194 3.62 12.18 -0.98
CA MET A 194 4.86 12.14 -1.77
C MET A 194 5.20 13.48 -2.45
N SER A 195 4.43 14.54 -2.22
CA SER A 195 4.63 15.83 -2.89
C SER A 195 5.77 16.63 -2.28
N ALA A 196 6.83 16.85 -3.07
CA ALA A 196 7.97 17.68 -2.67
C ALA A 196 7.56 19.13 -2.37
N ALA A 197 6.56 19.66 -3.06
CA ALA A 197 6.03 21.00 -2.81
C ALA A 197 5.35 21.10 -1.43
N VAL A 198 4.62 20.08 -1.04
CA VAL A 198 3.98 19.99 0.27
C VAL A 198 5.03 19.82 1.37
N TRP A 199 6.07 19.01 1.15
CA TRP A 199 7.16 18.86 2.11
C TRP A 199 7.92 20.20 2.33
N ASP A 200 8.23 20.90 1.25
CA ASP A 200 8.87 22.22 1.34
C ASP A 200 8.01 23.23 2.10
N PHE A 201 6.71 23.25 1.80
CA PHE A 201 5.76 24.09 2.52
C PHE A 201 5.75 23.78 4.02
N LEU A 202 5.60 22.50 4.39
CA LEU A 202 5.55 22.07 5.79
C LEU A 202 6.86 22.34 6.54
N HIS A 203 8.00 22.18 5.87
CA HIS A 203 9.30 22.59 6.40
C HIS A 203 9.27 24.07 6.83
N ARG A 204 8.83 24.96 5.94
CA ARG A 204 8.76 26.42 6.24
C ARG A 204 7.73 26.75 7.32
N ALA A 205 6.56 26.14 7.27
CA ALA A 205 5.47 26.36 8.22
C ALA A 205 5.85 25.89 9.64
N TYR A 206 6.42 24.70 9.80
CA TYR A 206 6.87 24.20 11.09
C TYR A 206 8.08 24.97 11.63
N ARG A 207 8.98 25.45 10.75
CA ARG A 207 10.07 26.34 11.14
C ARG A 207 9.52 27.68 11.70
N ALA A 208 8.54 28.27 11.04
CA ALA A 208 7.86 29.47 11.53
C ALA A 208 7.12 29.25 12.84
N ALA A 209 6.61 28.04 13.09
CA ALA A 209 5.98 27.63 14.35
C ALA A 209 6.96 27.30 15.48
N GLY A 210 8.28 27.29 15.24
CA GLY A 210 9.28 26.85 16.20
C GLY A 210 9.27 25.33 16.47
N GLN A 211 8.57 24.53 15.63
CA GLN A 211 8.51 23.08 15.75
C GLN A 211 9.70 22.44 15.00
N THR A 212 10.89 22.58 15.57
CA THR A 212 12.18 22.29 14.92
C THR A 212 12.31 20.86 14.43
N ALA A 213 11.85 19.87 15.19
CA ALA A 213 11.93 18.45 14.79
C ALA A 213 11.06 18.14 13.53
N ARG A 214 9.82 18.67 13.49
CA ARG A 214 8.97 18.53 12.31
C ARG A 214 9.52 19.28 11.10
N ALA A 215 10.07 20.47 11.34
CA ALA A 215 10.75 21.23 10.29
C ALA A 215 11.96 20.46 9.72
N ALA A 216 12.79 19.86 10.60
CA ALA A 216 13.93 19.05 10.20
C ALA A 216 13.54 17.87 9.31
N LEU A 217 12.47 17.17 9.65
CA LEU A 217 12.00 16.04 8.89
C LEU A 217 11.52 16.41 7.50
N PHE A 218 10.57 17.37 7.41
CA PHE A 218 10.08 17.80 6.10
C PHE A 218 11.17 18.49 5.26
N GLY A 219 12.13 19.16 5.94
CA GLY A 219 13.32 19.68 5.30
C GLY A 219 14.20 18.59 4.69
N ALA A 220 14.39 17.47 5.39
CA ALA A 220 15.14 16.33 4.88
C ALA A 220 14.45 15.68 3.67
N LEU A 221 13.13 15.48 3.76
CA LEU A 221 12.34 14.94 2.66
C LEU A 221 12.38 15.85 1.41
N ALA A 222 12.32 17.15 1.62
CA ALA A 222 12.42 18.15 0.54
C ALA A 222 13.86 18.38 0.04
N GLY A 223 14.87 17.71 0.63
CA GLY A 223 16.29 17.93 0.29
C GLY A 223 16.81 19.32 0.67
N LYS A 224 16.19 19.99 1.64
CA LYS A 224 16.48 21.37 2.05
C LYS A 224 17.04 21.53 3.47
N HIS A 225 17.27 20.44 4.18
CA HIS A 225 17.83 20.49 5.53
C HIS A 225 19.35 20.64 5.49
N SER A 226 19.89 21.49 6.36
CA SER A 226 21.33 21.66 6.58
C SER A 226 21.71 21.48 8.06
N GLU A 227 23.01 21.32 8.33
CA GLU A 227 23.54 21.22 9.70
C GLU A 227 23.31 22.51 10.49
N GLU A 228 23.28 23.65 9.81
CA GLU A 228 23.03 24.96 10.40
C GLU A 228 21.59 25.13 10.95
N ASP A 229 20.68 24.26 10.48
CA ASP A 229 19.27 24.26 10.94
C ASP A 229 19.08 23.55 12.29
N LEU A 230 20.11 22.88 12.84
CA LEU A 230 20.02 22.18 14.10
C LEU A 230 20.05 23.18 15.29
N PRO A 231 19.08 23.04 16.24
CA PRO A 231 19.01 23.96 17.38
C PRO A 231 20.17 23.76 18.35
N ASP A 232 20.52 24.84 19.08
CA ASP A 232 21.56 24.79 20.10
C ASP A 232 21.12 24.00 21.35
N ASP A 233 19.83 24.02 21.69
CA ASP A 233 19.31 23.26 22.81
C ASP A 233 19.50 21.74 22.60
N PRO A 234 20.14 21.04 23.57
CA PRO A 234 20.47 19.62 23.42
C PRO A 234 19.23 18.72 23.22
N ALA A 235 18.12 18.99 23.89
CA ALA A 235 16.91 18.19 23.78
C ALA A 235 16.22 18.41 22.43
N ALA A 236 16.09 19.66 21.99
CA ALA A 236 15.56 20.00 20.67
C ALA A 236 16.45 19.45 19.54
N ARG A 237 17.77 19.52 19.73
CA ARG A 237 18.73 18.91 18.78
C ARG A 237 18.58 17.41 18.67
N ALA A 238 18.45 16.70 19.79
CA ALA A 238 18.20 15.25 19.78
C ALA A 238 16.91 14.91 19.04
N ALA A 239 15.83 15.64 19.30
CA ALA A 239 14.56 15.46 18.58
C ALA A 239 14.68 15.72 17.06
N CYS A 240 15.50 16.68 16.64
CA CYS A 240 15.79 16.90 15.23
C CYS A 240 16.58 15.74 14.62
N LEU A 241 17.60 15.23 15.30
CA LEU A 241 18.39 14.08 14.82
C LEU A 241 17.54 12.81 14.72
N ASP A 242 16.60 12.59 15.64
CA ASP A 242 15.63 11.50 15.57
C ASP A 242 14.69 11.66 14.35
N ALA A 243 14.23 12.88 14.09
CA ALA A 243 13.40 13.19 12.93
C ALA A 243 14.15 12.96 11.61
N LEU A 244 15.42 13.38 11.54
CA LEU A 244 16.30 13.09 10.39
C LEU A 244 16.54 11.59 10.22
N SER A 245 16.73 10.88 11.34
CA SER A 245 16.88 9.42 11.30
C SER A 245 15.67 8.73 10.68
N LEU A 246 14.46 9.21 11.00
CA LEU A 246 13.24 8.72 10.37
C LEU A 246 13.21 8.99 8.87
N ALA A 247 13.52 10.24 8.45
CA ALA A 247 13.51 10.62 7.04
C ALA A 247 14.48 9.76 6.19
N GLU A 248 15.62 9.39 6.76
CA GLU A 248 16.66 8.60 6.09
C GLU A 248 16.43 7.09 6.19
N THR A 249 15.50 6.65 7.04
CA THR A 249 15.23 5.22 7.22
C THR A 249 14.46 4.66 6.03
N ASN A 250 14.99 3.60 5.43
CA ASN A 250 14.25 2.84 4.43
C ASN A 250 13.18 2.00 5.12
N MET A 251 11.91 2.36 4.91
CA MET A 251 10.76 1.74 5.55
C MET A 251 10.51 0.28 5.14
N GLN A 252 11.24 -0.23 4.15
CA GLN A 252 11.03 -1.58 3.64
C GLN A 252 11.77 -2.66 4.45
N PHE A 253 12.87 -2.30 5.11
CA PHE A 253 13.76 -3.27 5.75
C PHE A 253 13.93 -3.04 7.25
N ALA A 254 12.87 -2.79 7.99
CA ALA A 254 12.96 -2.84 9.43
C ALA A 254 13.33 -4.28 9.92
N PRO A 255 14.07 -4.46 10.99
CA PRO A 255 14.42 -3.46 11.98
C PRO A 255 15.74 -2.71 11.71
N LEU A 256 16.05 -2.41 10.49
CA LEU A 256 17.17 -1.56 10.12
C LEU A 256 16.69 -0.11 10.03
N GLN A 257 17.29 0.76 10.81
CA GLN A 257 17.07 2.20 10.70
C GLN A 257 18.34 2.95 10.43
N MET A 258 18.24 4.06 9.72
CA MET A 258 19.33 5.01 9.66
C MET A 258 19.36 5.82 10.95
N LYS A 259 20.46 5.81 11.67
CA LYS A 259 20.70 6.69 12.81
C LYS A 259 21.53 7.88 12.35
N VAL A 260 20.95 9.06 12.46
CA VAL A 260 21.62 10.33 12.21
C VAL A 260 22.14 10.88 13.53
N SER A 261 23.40 11.24 13.58
CA SER A 261 24.07 11.80 14.77
C SER A 261 25.03 12.91 14.35
N LEU A 262 25.54 13.66 15.31
CA LEU A 262 26.63 14.63 15.10
C LEU A 262 27.95 14.02 15.52
N LYS A 263 28.91 14.05 14.61
CA LYS A 263 30.30 13.69 14.90
C LYS A 263 31.19 14.86 14.48
N GLU A 264 31.92 15.42 15.44
CA GLU A 264 32.81 16.56 15.18
C GLU A 264 32.12 17.73 14.46
N HIS A 265 30.88 18.04 14.85
CA HIS A 265 29.98 19.06 14.27
C HIS A 265 29.44 18.75 12.86
N ALA A 266 29.71 17.57 12.31
CA ALA A 266 29.13 17.13 11.05
C ALA A 266 28.06 16.05 11.24
N ILE A 267 27.08 16.02 10.33
CA ILE A 267 26.06 14.96 10.29
C ILE A 267 26.73 13.65 9.91
N ASP A 268 26.67 12.66 10.81
CA ASP A 268 27.13 11.28 10.60
C ASP A 268 25.91 10.35 10.47
N LYS A 269 25.83 9.56 9.39
CA LYS A 269 24.72 8.64 9.11
C LYS A 269 25.23 7.22 9.19
N LYS A 270 24.64 6.41 10.06
CA LYS A 270 24.99 4.99 10.21
C LYS A 270 23.76 4.12 10.28
N TRP A 271 23.81 2.98 9.62
CA TRP A 271 22.80 1.95 9.81
C TRP A 271 22.89 1.39 11.22
N HIS A 272 21.76 1.39 11.89
CA HIS A 272 21.60 0.83 13.22
C HIS A 272 20.66 -0.37 13.15
N ILE A 273 21.06 -1.46 13.82
CA ILE A 273 20.24 -2.67 13.93
C ILE A 273 19.32 -2.49 15.13
N GLY A 274 18.05 -2.60 14.90
CA GLY A 274 17.01 -2.43 15.90
C GLY A 274 16.04 -1.31 15.53
N LEU A 275 14.89 -1.35 16.16
CA LEU A 275 13.88 -0.31 16.00
C LEU A 275 14.26 0.93 16.82
N CYS A 276 13.84 2.11 16.33
CA CYS A 276 14.00 3.35 17.10
C CYS A 276 13.30 3.22 18.45
N GLU A 277 13.99 3.57 19.54
CA GLU A 277 13.40 3.57 20.87
C GLU A 277 12.25 4.57 21.02
N SER A 278 12.27 5.63 20.23
CA SER A 278 11.15 6.54 20.06
C SER A 278 10.99 6.83 18.58
N LEU A 279 10.05 6.18 17.92
CA LEU A 279 9.60 6.64 16.62
C LEU A 279 9.13 8.09 16.77
N PRO A 280 9.68 9.06 16.01
CA PRO A 280 9.20 10.43 16.07
C PRO A 280 7.71 10.41 15.79
N ARG A 281 6.92 10.99 16.69
CA ARG A 281 5.47 11.05 16.53
C ARG A 281 5.15 12.05 15.44
N PHE A 282 5.14 11.58 14.21
CA PHE A 282 4.61 12.33 13.09
C PHE A 282 3.14 12.60 13.25
N SER A 283 2.44 11.55 13.65
CA SER A 283 1.10 11.63 14.16
C SER A 283 1.13 11.10 15.59
N GLU A 284 0.30 11.67 16.47
CA GLU A 284 0.07 11.14 17.81
C GLU A 284 -0.44 9.68 17.79
N ALA A 285 -0.83 9.19 16.60
CA ALA A 285 -1.35 7.84 16.38
C ALA A 285 -0.27 6.75 16.40
N LEU A 286 1.01 7.09 16.13
CA LEU A 286 2.07 6.10 16.23
C LEU A 286 2.36 5.74 17.68
N PRO A 287 2.42 4.44 18.03
CA PRO A 287 2.67 4.01 19.39
C PRO A 287 4.10 4.36 19.84
N ALA A 288 4.27 4.62 21.12
CA ALA A 288 5.58 4.69 21.74
C ALA A 288 6.05 3.25 22.01
N TYR A 289 6.81 2.70 21.07
CA TYR A 289 7.43 1.39 21.24
C TYR A 289 8.80 1.52 21.90
N ARG A 290 9.15 0.50 22.68
CA ARG A 290 10.48 0.30 23.25
C ARG A 290 11.01 -1.01 22.75
N THR A 291 12.23 -0.98 22.21
CA THR A 291 12.88 -2.16 21.66
C THR A 291 13.62 -2.92 22.74
N GLY A 292 13.32 -4.20 22.84
CA GLY A 292 14.01 -5.17 23.69
C GLY A 292 14.52 -6.36 22.91
N VAL A 293 15.01 -7.37 23.62
CA VAL A 293 15.46 -8.66 23.09
C VAL A 293 14.44 -9.73 23.42
N TYR A 294 14.04 -10.49 22.42
CA TYR A 294 13.13 -11.62 22.60
C TYR A 294 13.86 -12.81 23.20
N ASN A 295 13.53 -13.16 24.43
CA ASN A 295 14.14 -14.27 25.16
C ASN A 295 13.07 -15.17 25.81
N PRO A 296 12.39 -16.01 25.03
CA PRO A 296 11.27 -16.82 25.53
C PRO A 296 11.71 -17.94 26.48
N TYR A 297 12.97 -18.27 26.53
CA TYR A 297 13.51 -19.39 27.32
C TYR A 297 14.11 -18.95 28.65
N GLY A 298 14.21 -17.62 28.89
CA GLY A 298 14.92 -17.09 30.06
C GLY A 298 16.38 -17.51 30.15
N LEU A 299 16.99 -17.86 29.02
CA LEU A 299 18.40 -18.25 28.97
C LEU A 299 19.27 -17.02 29.23
N LEU A 300 20.33 -17.23 30.00
CA LEU A 300 21.30 -16.19 30.28
C LEU A 300 22.05 -15.87 28.99
N HIS A 301 21.69 -14.79 28.33
CA HIS A 301 22.45 -14.28 27.21
C HIS A 301 23.76 -13.70 27.74
N VAL A 302 24.85 -14.28 27.32
CA VAL A 302 26.18 -13.70 27.59
C VAL A 302 26.33 -12.53 26.59
N LYS A 303 25.84 -11.37 26.99
CA LYS A 303 25.84 -10.13 26.21
C LYS A 303 27.19 -9.83 25.53
N GLY A 304 28.28 -10.15 26.18
CA GLY A 304 29.63 -10.00 25.65
C GLY A 304 29.90 -10.86 24.42
N TYR A 305 29.28 -12.02 24.32
CA TYR A 305 29.47 -12.92 23.16
C TYR A 305 28.71 -12.45 21.93
N GLU A 306 27.45 -12.02 22.11
CA GLU A 306 26.61 -11.49 21.00
C GLU A 306 27.17 -10.18 20.47
N VAL A 307 27.53 -9.24 21.34
CA VAL A 307 28.12 -7.96 20.94
C VAL A 307 29.46 -8.17 20.23
N SER A 308 30.30 -9.11 20.69
CA SER A 308 31.56 -9.39 20.02
C SER A 308 31.38 -10.08 18.66
N LEU A 309 30.35 -10.93 18.52
CA LEU A 309 29.99 -11.56 17.26
C LEU A 309 29.42 -10.53 16.26
N ILE A 310 28.53 -9.65 16.71
CA ILE A 310 27.98 -8.56 15.91
C ILE A 310 29.09 -7.61 15.46
N ASN A 311 29.99 -7.21 16.35
CA ASN A 311 31.13 -6.34 16.02
C ASN A 311 32.08 -7.02 15.03
N ALA A 312 32.38 -8.30 15.22
CA ALA A 312 33.24 -9.06 14.29
C ALA A 312 32.60 -9.17 12.89
N VAL A 313 31.26 -9.21 12.82
CA VAL A 313 30.50 -9.29 11.57
C VAL A 313 30.43 -7.94 10.88
N THR A 314 30.22 -6.84 11.63
CA THR A 314 30.12 -5.49 11.05
C THR A 314 31.45 -4.95 10.55
N GLU A 315 32.58 -5.47 11.07
CA GLU A 315 33.94 -5.17 10.57
C GLU A 315 34.30 -5.97 9.31
N ARG A 316 33.49 -6.95 8.91
CA ARG A 316 33.67 -7.75 7.69
C ARG A 316 32.43 -7.69 6.81
N PRO A 317 32.27 -6.61 6.06
CA PRO A 317 31.07 -6.39 5.22
C PRO A 317 30.92 -7.39 4.06
N ASP A 318 31.98 -8.11 3.74
CA ASP A 318 32.06 -9.16 2.73
C ASP A 318 31.57 -10.55 3.23
N TYR A 319 31.29 -10.68 4.52
CA TYR A 319 30.76 -11.93 5.06
C TYR A 319 29.21 -11.92 5.07
N PRO A 320 28.55 -12.87 4.38
CA PRO A 320 27.11 -12.98 4.40
C PRO A 320 26.63 -13.56 5.73
N PHE A 321 26.61 -12.73 6.77
CA PHE A 321 26.21 -13.16 8.09
C PHE A 321 24.80 -12.71 8.40
N PHE A 322 23.92 -13.68 8.63
CA PHE A 322 22.57 -13.41 9.13
C PHE A 322 22.64 -13.34 10.66
N ASN A 323 22.26 -12.19 11.19
CA ASN A 323 22.09 -12.03 12.63
C ASN A 323 20.70 -12.59 13.01
N ASP A 324 20.69 -13.64 13.83
CA ASP A 324 19.48 -14.29 14.32
C ASP A 324 18.81 -13.53 15.49
N ALA A 325 19.25 -12.31 15.79
CA ALA A 325 18.64 -11.50 16.83
C ALA A 325 17.16 -11.23 16.51
N VAL A 326 16.32 -11.50 17.50
CA VAL A 326 14.89 -11.24 17.47
C VAL A 326 14.57 -10.12 18.45
N PHE A 327 13.87 -9.12 17.97
CA PHE A 327 13.50 -7.97 18.78
C PHE A 327 12.13 -8.20 19.43
N ASP A 328 12.03 -7.88 20.72
CA ASP A 328 10.78 -7.79 21.46
C ASP A 328 10.42 -6.32 21.64
N VAL A 329 9.52 -5.83 20.81
CA VAL A 329 9.16 -4.42 20.74
C VAL A 329 7.80 -4.23 21.38
N MET A 330 7.79 -3.50 22.50
CA MET A 330 6.60 -3.36 23.32
C MET A 330 6.22 -1.89 23.54
N LYS A 331 4.92 -1.61 23.57
CA LYS A 331 4.43 -0.32 24.06
C LYS A 331 4.72 -0.20 25.55
N ALA A 332 5.65 0.67 25.93
CA ALA A 332 6.07 0.83 27.31
C ALA A 332 6.38 2.28 27.63
N GLY A 333 6.00 2.69 28.85
CA GLY A 333 6.38 3.96 29.46
C GLY A 333 7.64 3.80 30.30
N GLU A 334 8.25 4.94 30.64
CA GLU A 334 9.43 5.02 31.50
C GLU A 334 9.04 5.65 32.83
N THR A 335 9.42 5.01 33.94
CA THR A 335 9.12 5.51 35.28
C THR A 335 10.16 5.04 36.29
N ARG A 336 10.24 5.74 37.44
CA ARG A 336 10.99 5.30 38.64
C ARG A 336 10.09 4.61 39.68
N ALA A 337 8.77 4.81 39.57
CA ALA A 337 7.81 4.19 40.47
C ALA A 337 6.46 4.08 39.79
N THR A 338 5.77 2.94 40.01
CA THR A 338 4.40 2.72 39.54
C THR A 338 3.61 1.94 40.59
N ARG A 339 2.33 2.17 40.62
CA ARG A 339 1.41 1.39 41.49
C ARG A 339 0.39 0.68 40.63
N ILE A 340 0.32 -0.62 40.76
CA ILE A 340 -0.65 -1.49 40.06
C ILE A 340 -1.74 -1.86 41.08
N VAL A 341 -2.98 -1.68 40.68
CA VAL A 341 -4.16 -2.08 41.46
C VAL A 341 -4.97 -3.01 40.57
N THR A 342 -5.29 -4.21 41.05
CA THR A 342 -6.12 -5.16 40.37
C THR A 342 -7.60 -4.90 40.72
N ASP A 343 -8.49 -5.11 39.75
CA ASP A 343 -9.96 -5.01 39.93
C ASP A 343 -10.61 -6.32 40.36
N GLY A 344 -9.81 -7.20 40.96
CA GLY A 344 -10.21 -8.57 41.31
C GLY A 344 -9.80 -9.62 40.26
N SER A 345 -9.24 -9.22 39.14
CA SER A 345 -8.61 -10.11 38.16
C SER A 345 -7.09 -9.97 38.23
N PRO A 346 -6.33 -11.07 38.18
CA PRO A 346 -4.87 -10.98 38.03
C PRO A 346 -4.47 -10.25 36.75
N VAL A 347 -3.30 -9.64 36.75
CA VAL A 347 -2.70 -9.01 35.57
C VAL A 347 -1.27 -9.52 35.36
N LEU A 348 -0.84 -9.60 34.11
CA LEU A 348 0.58 -9.71 33.76
C LEU A 348 1.13 -8.32 33.48
N LEU A 349 2.19 -7.95 34.18
CA LEU A 349 2.85 -6.67 34.01
C LEU A 349 4.20 -6.86 33.33
N PRO A 350 4.39 -6.33 32.11
CA PRO A 350 5.70 -6.34 31.44
C PRO A 350 6.61 -5.29 32.06
N LEU A 351 7.81 -5.69 32.47
CA LEU A 351 8.86 -4.81 33.00
C LEU A 351 10.19 -5.10 32.31
N ALA A 352 10.95 -4.08 32.02
CA ALA A 352 12.34 -4.22 31.56
C ALA A 352 13.23 -3.13 32.16
N ALA A 353 14.53 -3.46 32.33
CA ALA A 353 15.51 -2.50 32.72
C ALA A 353 15.93 -1.62 31.53
N LYS A 354 16.37 -0.40 31.80
CA LYS A 354 17.11 0.47 30.86
C LYS A 354 18.63 0.30 31.00
N GLU A 355 19.07 -0.02 32.19
CA GLU A 355 20.46 -0.23 32.54
C GLU A 355 20.75 -1.73 32.73
N GLU A 356 21.99 -2.13 32.54
CA GLU A 356 22.39 -3.50 32.77
C GLU A 356 22.27 -3.87 34.25
N MET A 357 21.62 -5.02 34.52
CA MET A 357 21.45 -5.55 35.88
C MET A 357 20.81 -4.57 36.86
N GLN A 358 19.68 -3.97 36.49
CA GLN A 358 18.99 -2.96 37.27
C GLN A 358 18.14 -3.57 38.40
N PRO A 359 18.35 -3.24 39.68
CA PRO A 359 17.47 -3.66 40.77
C PRO A 359 16.14 -2.91 40.73
N VAL A 360 15.04 -3.63 40.89
CA VAL A 360 13.68 -3.11 40.99
C VAL A 360 12.98 -3.76 42.17
N THR A 361 12.36 -2.96 43.03
CA THR A 361 11.73 -3.42 44.27
C THR A 361 10.20 -3.43 44.14
N PHE A 362 9.62 -4.53 44.55
CA PHE A 362 8.17 -4.77 44.62
C PHE A 362 7.76 -4.68 46.09
N GLN A 363 6.91 -3.71 46.42
CA GLN A 363 6.31 -3.55 47.74
C GLN A 363 4.87 -4.06 47.69
N MET A 364 4.65 -5.21 48.29
CA MET A 364 3.35 -5.89 48.44
C MET A 364 2.77 -5.57 49.82
N THR A 365 1.56 -6.06 50.09
CA THR A 365 0.89 -5.79 51.39
C THR A 365 1.70 -6.31 52.56
N ASP A 366 2.25 -7.52 52.46
CA ASP A 366 2.93 -8.20 53.60
C ASP A 366 4.42 -8.47 53.35
N ALA A 367 4.96 -8.00 52.24
CA ALA A 367 6.36 -8.28 51.86
C ALA A 367 6.97 -7.23 50.93
N GLU A 368 8.27 -7.10 50.96
CA GLU A 368 9.07 -6.36 50.01
C GLU A 368 10.10 -7.30 49.39
N ARG A 369 10.27 -7.22 48.06
CA ARG A 369 11.23 -8.07 47.31
C ARG A 369 11.88 -7.25 46.22
N THR A 370 13.17 -7.40 46.08
CA THR A 370 13.96 -6.81 45.00
C THR A 370 14.37 -7.87 44.02
N VAL A 371 14.13 -7.59 42.73
CA VAL A 371 14.58 -8.41 41.60
C VAL A 371 15.56 -7.62 40.77
N THR A 372 16.42 -8.31 40.03
CA THR A 372 17.32 -7.67 39.07
C THR A 372 16.79 -7.91 37.67
N LEU A 373 16.53 -6.85 36.93
CA LEU A 373 16.05 -6.91 35.55
C LEU A 373 17.25 -6.79 34.59
N GLY A 374 17.20 -7.55 33.51
CA GLY A 374 18.09 -7.41 32.36
C GLY A 374 17.72 -6.22 31.48
N CYS A 375 18.70 -5.57 30.88
CA CYS A 375 18.46 -4.44 29.98
C CYS A 375 17.71 -4.90 28.71
N GLY A 376 16.54 -4.29 28.47
CA GLY A 376 15.76 -4.55 27.26
C GLY A 376 15.10 -5.94 27.19
N GLU A 377 15.17 -6.75 28.24
CA GLU A 377 14.43 -8.00 28.34
C GLU A 377 13.13 -7.78 29.10
N PHE A 378 11.99 -7.88 28.39
CA PHE A 378 10.69 -7.76 29.04
C PHE A 378 10.34 -9.04 29.81
N ASN A 379 10.20 -8.89 31.14
CA ASN A 379 9.77 -9.93 32.04
C ASN A 379 8.31 -9.68 32.41
N PHE A 380 7.51 -10.74 32.45
CA PHE A 380 6.09 -10.65 32.75
C PHE A 380 5.83 -11.12 34.16
N TYR A 381 5.39 -10.20 35.04
CA TYR A 381 5.10 -10.49 36.43
C TYR A 381 3.59 -10.63 36.62
N ARG A 382 3.15 -11.77 37.17
CA ARG A 382 1.77 -11.99 37.56
C ARG A 382 1.50 -11.25 38.87
N ILE A 383 0.54 -10.34 38.85
CA ILE A 383 0.15 -9.51 39.98
C ILE A 383 -1.31 -9.81 40.31
N GLU A 384 -1.56 -10.27 41.52
CA GLU A 384 -2.88 -10.67 42.03
C GLU A 384 -3.43 -9.71 43.09
N GLU A 385 -2.58 -8.90 43.69
CA GLU A 385 -2.92 -7.88 44.68
C GLU A 385 -2.30 -6.52 44.33
N ALA A 386 -2.67 -5.47 45.07
CA ALA A 386 -2.08 -4.17 44.85
C ALA A 386 -0.57 -4.19 45.20
N VAL A 387 0.25 -3.72 44.27
CA VAL A 387 1.71 -3.65 44.41
C VAL A 387 2.23 -2.28 44.01
N THR A 388 3.21 -1.77 44.78
CA THR A 388 4.02 -0.60 44.37
C THR A 388 5.38 -1.10 43.92
N ILE A 389 5.81 -0.63 42.74
CA ILE A 389 7.09 -1.04 42.13
C ILE A 389 7.92 0.22 42.00
N HIS A 390 9.17 0.19 42.48
CA HIS A 390 10.07 1.34 42.44
C HIS A 390 11.55 0.94 42.22
N ALA A 391 12.32 1.87 41.71
CA ALA A 391 13.77 1.71 41.51
C ALA A 391 14.47 3.07 41.58
N ASP A 392 15.77 3.09 41.89
CA ASP A 392 16.58 4.31 41.93
C ASP A 392 16.76 4.95 40.55
N ALA A 393 16.90 4.10 39.50
CA ALA A 393 16.96 4.54 38.12
C ALA A 393 15.65 4.24 37.36
N PRO A 394 15.33 4.99 36.29
CA PRO A 394 14.13 4.72 35.50
C PRO A 394 14.13 3.31 34.87
N PHE A 395 12.98 2.66 34.87
CA PHE A 395 12.76 1.37 34.22
C PHE A 395 11.56 1.43 33.27
N LEU A 396 11.41 0.46 32.39
CA LEU A 396 10.33 0.38 31.43
C LEU A 396 9.16 -0.43 31.99
N VAL A 397 7.95 0.07 31.80
CA VAL A 397 6.70 -0.55 32.24
C VAL A 397 5.74 -0.61 31.06
N GLY A 398 5.36 -1.82 30.63
CA GLY A 398 4.27 -2.03 29.69
C GLY A 398 2.89 -1.88 30.33
N ALA A 399 1.85 -1.81 29.52
CA ALA A 399 0.48 -1.82 30.01
C ALA A 399 0.14 -3.16 30.71
N PRO A 400 -0.57 -3.16 31.87
CA PRO A 400 -1.01 -4.39 32.49
C PRO A 400 -1.95 -5.18 31.57
N ILE A 401 -1.69 -6.48 31.43
CA ILE A 401 -2.49 -7.43 30.63
C ILE A 401 -3.45 -8.13 31.59
N VAL A 402 -4.75 -7.87 31.44
CA VAL A 402 -5.76 -8.45 32.33
C VAL A 402 -5.97 -9.93 32.02
N LEU A 403 -5.75 -10.79 33.00
CA LEU A 403 -5.94 -12.23 32.91
C LEU A 403 -7.40 -12.61 33.13
N ARG A 404 -8.21 -12.42 32.13
CA ARG A 404 -9.64 -12.74 32.16
C ARG A 404 -10.19 -12.82 30.74
N HIS A 405 -10.96 -13.89 30.50
CA HIS A 405 -11.75 -13.98 29.26
C HIS A 405 -13.04 -13.17 29.37
N SER A 406 -13.43 -12.56 28.26
CA SER A 406 -14.71 -11.88 28.13
C SER A 406 -15.70 -12.76 27.36
N PRO A 407 -16.93 -12.93 27.85
CA PRO A 407 -17.97 -13.69 27.11
C PRO A 407 -18.39 -13.02 25.79
N GLN A 408 -17.99 -11.76 25.56
CA GLN A 408 -18.27 -11.03 24.33
C GLN A 408 -17.16 -11.21 23.29
N ARG A 409 -16.03 -11.81 23.65
CA ARG A 409 -14.88 -12.01 22.77
C ARG A 409 -14.60 -13.49 22.55
N ARG A 410 -13.87 -13.80 21.49
CA ARG A 410 -13.26 -15.12 21.31
C ARG A 410 -11.93 -15.15 22.05
N LYS A 411 -11.52 -16.31 22.56
CA LYS A 411 -10.22 -16.43 23.24
C LYS A 411 -9.07 -16.12 22.29
N ILE A 412 -9.22 -16.55 21.03
CA ILE A 412 -8.18 -16.38 20.02
C ILE A 412 -8.79 -15.82 18.74
N VAL A 413 -8.16 -14.75 18.23
CA VAL A 413 -8.29 -14.29 16.84
C VAL A 413 -6.90 -14.31 16.24
N LEU A 414 -6.67 -15.22 15.29
CA LEU A 414 -5.36 -15.44 14.68
C LEU A 414 -5.41 -15.14 13.19
N ASN A 415 -4.69 -14.13 12.79
CA ASN A 415 -4.39 -13.79 11.40
C ASN A 415 -3.05 -14.41 11.00
N ILE A 416 -3.04 -15.20 9.94
CA ILE A 416 -1.86 -15.85 9.36
C ILE A 416 -1.63 -15.21 8.00
N LEU A 417 -0.60 -14.38 7.89
CA LEU A 417 -0.17 -13.76 6.63
C LEU A 417 0.97 -14.59 6.05
N ALA A 418 0.69 -15.31 4.98
CA ALA A 418 1.67 -16.06 4.19
C ALA A 418 2.13 -15.19 3.02
N ASP A 419 3.25 -14.46 3.21
CA ASP A 419 3.79 -13.50 2.25
C ASP A 419 4.04 -14.12 0.88
N GLY A 420 3.46 -13.54 -0.16
CA GLY A 420 3.61 -13.99 -1.53
C GLY A 420 3.00 -15.36 -1.86
N LEU A 421 2.09 -15.89 -1.03
CA LEU A 421 1.40 -17.16 -1.35
C LEU A 421 0.45 -16.97 -2.53
N SER A 422 0.91 -17.36 -3.71
CA SER A 422 0.13 -17.34 -4.95
C SER A 422 -0.95 -18.42 -4.93
N TRP A 423 -2.15 -18.07 -4.44
CA TRP A 423 -3.26 -19.03 -4.45
C TRP A 423 -3.66 -19.43 -5.87
N LYS A 424 -3.75 -18.46 -6.79
CA LYS A 424 -4.04 -18.72 -8.20
C LYS A 424 -2.97 -19.58 -8.90
N GLY A 425 -1.74 -19.55 -8.42
CA GLY A 425 -0.66 -20.40 -8.92
C GLY A 425 -0.77 -21.88 -8.53
N ILE A 426 -1.52 -22.19 -7.44
CA ILE A 426 -1.61 -23.56 -6.89
C ILE A 426 -3.03 -24.08 -6.69
N CYS A 427 -4.08 -23.26 -6.77
CA CYS A 427 -5.44 -23.62 -6.34
C CYS A 427 -6.04 -24.82 -7.09
N THR A 428 -5.68 -25.05 -8.35
CA THR A 428 -6.10 -26.22 -9.13
C THR A 428 -5.58 -27.53 -8.55
N ASP A 429 -4.35 -27.55 -8.07
CA ASP A 429 -3.68 -28.72 -7.49
C ASP A 429 -3.38 -28.54 -6.00
N ALA A 430 -4.14 -27.70 -5.30
CA ALA A 430 -3.88 -27.30 -3.92
C ALA A 430 -3.69 -28.51 -2.97
N ALA A 431 -4.40 -29.60 -3.19
CA ALA A 431 -4.25 -30.83 -2.39
C ALA A 431 -2.84 -31.46 -2.46
N ALA A 432 -2.09 -31.20 -3.53
CA ALA A 432 -0.69 -31.64 -3.67
C ALA A 432 0.31 -30.75 -2.92
N PHE A 433 -0.09 -29.50 -2.62
CA PHE A 433 0.79 -28.51 -2.01
C PHE A 433 0.44 -28.19 -0.56
N VAL A 434 -0.85 -28.03 -0.25
CA VAL A 434 -1.34 -27.54 1.04
C VAL A 434 -2.48 -28.42 1.64
N PRO A 435 -2.27 -29.75 1.77
CA PRO A 435 -3.33 -30.68 2.20
C PRO A 435 -3.79 -30.40 3.64
N ARG A 436 -2.91 -29.92 4.54
CA ARG A 436 -3.27 -29.65 5.94
C ARG A 436 -4.06 -28.36 6.07
N ILE A 437 -3.68 -27.33 5.35
CA ILE A 437 -4.42 -26.07 5.23
C ILE A 437 -5.83 -26.36 4.70
N LEU A 438 -5.95 -27.11 3.59
CA LEU A 438 -7.24 -27.47 3.03
C LEU A 438 -8.10 -28.27 4.03
N LYS A 439 -7.50 -29.24 4.73
CA LYS A 439 -8.21 -30.04 5.74
C LYS A 439 -8.75 -29.16 6.86
N PHE A 440 -7.95 -28.20 7.33
CA PHE A 440 -8.37 -27.29 8.40
C PHE A 440 -9.50 -26.39 7.91
N PHE A 441 -9.28 -25.63 6.83
CA PHE A 441 -10.24 -24.65 6.34
C PHE A 441 -11.46 -25.24 5.60
N SER A 442 -11.48 -26.54 5.31
CA SER A 442 -12.67 -27.22 4.74
C SER A 442 -13.93 -27.09 5.60
N LYS A 443 -13.78 -26.81 6.91
CA LYS A 443 -14.87 -26.54 7.84
C LYS A 443 -15.28 -25.06 7.91
N GLY A 444 -14.65 -24.22 7.15
CA GLY A 444 -14.90 -22.78 7.04
C GLY A 444 -15.16 -22.35 5.60
N VAL A 445 -14.50 -21.26 5.16
CA VAL A 445 -14.60 -20.72 3.81
C VAL A 445 -13.21 -20.61 3.22
N ILE A 446 -13.03 -21.02 1.97
CA ILE A 446 -11.82 -20.87 1.15
C ILE A 446 -12.22 -20.12 -0.11
N PHE A 447 -11.70 -18.92 -0.32
CA PHE A 447 -11.98 -18.12 -1.52
C PHE A 447 -11.01 -18.46 -2.64
N ASP A 448 -11.52 -18.94 -3.77
CA ASP A 448 -10.70 -19.28 -4.94
C ASP A 448 -10.42 -18.09 -5.85
N ASN A 449 -11.14 -16.98 -5.68
CA ASN A 449 -11.04 -15.74 -6.45
C ASN A 449 -10.75 -14.53 -5.58
N SER A 450 -9.70 -14.59 -4.75
CA SER A 450 -9.25 -13.47 -3.92
C SER A 450 -8.05 -12.76 -4.56
N PHE A 451 -8.07 -11.41 -4.59
CA PHE A 451 -7.02 -10.60 -5.21
C PHE A 451 -6.51 -9.52 -4.28
N SER A 452 -5.20 -9.35 -4.29
CA SER A 452 -4.52 -8.27 -3.58
C SER A 452 -4.72 -6.92 -4.29
N THR A 453 -4.53 -5.84 -3.52
CA THR A 453 -4.60 -4.46 -4.04
C THR A 453 -3.32 -4.03 -4.75
N ALA A 454 -2.21 -4.71 -4.52
CA ALA A 454 -0.90 -4.41 -5.07
C ALA A 454 -0.08 -5.69 -5.30
N GLU A 455 1.04 -5.55 -5.99
CA GLU A 455 1.95 -6.64 -6.31
C GLU A 455 2.98 -6.95 -5.22
N TYR A 456 3.04 -6.15 -4.13
CA TYR A 456 3.99 -6.36 -3.04
C TYR A 456 3.45 -5.88 -1.69
N THR A 457 4.11 -6.27 -0.61
CA THR A 457 3.63 -6.21 0.77
C THR A 457 3.34 -4.80 1.28
N TYR A 458 4.24 -3.82 1.02
CA TYR A 458 4.18 -2.50 1.65
C TYR A 458 2.84 -1.78 1.47
N PRO A 459 2.29 -1.61 0.25
CA PRO A 459 0.97 -1.04 0.06
C PRO A 459 -0.17 -2.01 0.40
N ALA A 460 0.01 -3.32 0.16
CA ALA A 460 -1.02 -4.31 0.40
C ALA A 460 -1.37 -4.44 1.89
N LEU A 461 -0.35 -4.40 2.78
CA LEU A 461 -0.55 -4.48 4.22
C LEU A 461 -1.37 -3.30 4.76
N ALA A 462 -1.07 -2.08 4.29
CA ALA A 462 -1.84 -0.89 4.65
C ALA A 462 -3.30 -1.02 4.20
N SER A 463 -3.55 -1.60 3.03
CA SER A 463 -4.90 -1.86 2.51
C SER A 463 -5.64 -2.91 3.34
N ILE A 464 -4.98 -3.99 3.76
CA ILE A 464 -5.55 -5.03 4.63
C ILE A 464 -5.93 -4.44 5.99
N GLU A 465 -5.02 -3.69 6.61
CA GLU A 465 -5.21 -3.13 7.95
C GLU A 465 -6.29 -2.04 8.01
N THR A 466 -6.62 -1.40 6.88
CA THR A 466 -7.61 -0.30 6.86
C THR A 466 -8.90 -0.64 6.12
N GLY A 467 -8.92 -1.67 5.28
CA GLY A 467 -10.03 -1.93 4.37
C GLY A 467 -10.15 -0.89 3.25
N LEU A 468 -9.05 -0.17 2.94
CA LEU A 468 -9.00 0.92 1.95
C LEU A 468 -8.01 0.61 0.84
N TYR A 469 -8.35 1.01 -0.38
CA TYR A 469 -7.41 0.95 -1.49
C TYR A 469 -6.28 1.97 -1.36
N GLN A 470 -5.23 1.75 -2.13
CA GLN A 470 -3.98 2.52 -2.10
C GLN A 470 -4.17 4.01 -2.43
N HIS A 471 -5.12 4.36 -3.29
CA HIS A 471 -5.42 5.77 -3.62
C HIS A 471 -5.93 6.59 -2.42
N ARG A 472 -6.47 5.92 -1.38
CA ARG A 472 -6.89 6.55 -0.13
C ARG A 472 -5.81 6.48 0.94
N THR A 473 -5.17 5.32 1.12
CA THR A 473 -4.12 5.17 2.15
C THR A 473 -2.89 6.02 1.85
N GLN A 474 -2.62 6.34 0.59
CA GLN A 474 -1.42 7.01 0.09
C GLN A 474 -0.11 6.29 0.50
N ILE A 475 -0.21 5.04 0.91
CA ILE A 475 0.94 4.18 1.19
C ILE A 475 1.28 3.45 -0.11
N ALA A 476 2.21 4.02 -0.87
CA ALA A 476 2.56 3.50 -2.20
C ALA A 476 4.00 2.96 -2.25
N ALA A 477 5.01 3.79 -2.02
CA ALA A 477 6.40 3.42 -2.15
C ALA A 477 7.17 3.61 -0.83
N PRO A 478 8.03 2.65 -0.44
CA PRO A 478 8.88 2.79 0.74
C PRO A 478 9.80 4.02 0.64
N GLY A 479 10.01 4.70 1.76
CA GLY A 479 10.89 5.88 1.84
C GLY A 479 10.24 7.21 1.46
N THR A 480 9.04 7.20 0.89
CA THR A 480 8.33 8.42 0.48
C THR A 480 6.99 8.63 1.17
N THR A 481 6.44 7.58 1.76
CA THR A 481 5.13 7.60 2.45
C THR A 481 5.28 7.10 3.88
N PHE A 482 5.32 8.03 4.83
CA PHE A 482 5.70 7.74 6.19
C PHE A 482 4.58 7.34 7.12
N ALA A 483 3.41 7.89 6.96
CA ALA A 483 2.37 7.70 7.94
C ALA A 483 1.02 7.50 7.30
N LEU A 484 0.39 6.40 7.67
CA LEU A 484 -1.03 6.19 7.46
C LEU A 484 -1.81 7.27 8.21
N ASP A 485 -2.80 7.89 7.56
CA ASP A 485 -3.66 8.89 8.18
C ASP A 485 -4.22 8.36 9.52
N PRO A 486 -4.01 9.08 10.63
CA PRO A 486 -4.48 8.66 11.94
C PRO A 486 -5.99 8.54 12.07
N SER A 487 -6.77 9.17 11.19
CA SER A 487 -8.23 9.04 11.15
C SER A 487 -8.68 7.65 10.65
N TYR A 488 -7.83 6.94 9.92
CA TYR A 488 -8.09 5.57 9.49
C TYR A 488 -7.78 4.59 10.60
N VAL A 489 -8.79 4.13 11.30
CA VAL A 489 -8.63 3.15 12.38
C VAL A 489 -8.26 1.79 11.80
N THR A 490 -7.08 1.29 12.13
CA THR A 490 -6.60 0.00 11.64
C THR A 490 -7.37 -1.17 12.24
N LEU A 491 -7.33 -2.30 11.57
CA LEU A 491 -7.88 -3.58 12.04
C LEU A 491 -7.33 -3.93 13.43
N SER A 492 -6.02 -3.81 13.62
CA SER A 492 -5.36 -4.06 14.90
C SER A 492 -5.80 -3.07 15.99
N GLU A 493 -6.04 -1.78 15.68
CA GLU A 493 -6.63 -0.82 16.62
C GLU A 493 -8.07 -1.19 17.00
N ARG A 494 -8.88 -1.68 16.05
CA ARG A 494 -10.24 -2.19 16.34
C ARG A 494 -10.21 -3.35 17.33
N MET A 495 -9.32 -4.30 17.12
CA MET A 495 -9.14 -5.43 18.03
C MET A 495 -8.68 -4.97 19.41
N LYS A 496 -7.75 -3.99 19.46
CA LYS A 496 -7.34 -3.37 20.73
C LYS A 496 -8.49 -2.68 21.46
N HIS A 497 -9.33 -1.93 20.74
CA HIS A 497 -10.52 -1.29 21.32
C HIS A 497 -11.54 -2.28 21.87
N LEU A 498 -11.65 -3.48 21.30
CA LEU A 498 -12.45 -4.57 21.85
C LEU A 498 -11.88 -5.15 23.15
N GLY A 499 -10.61 -4.87 23.45
CA GLY A 499 -9.92 -5.31 24.67
C GLY A 499 -9.09 -6.58 24.50
N TYR A 500 -8.70 -6.92 23.28
CA TYR A 500 -7.73 -7.99 23.04
C TYR A 500 -6.32 -7.55 23.43
N TYR A 501 -5.50 -8.50 23.87
CA TYR A 501 -4.07 -8.35 23.89
C TYR A 501 -3.54 -8.60 22.47
N CYS A 502 -2.99 -7.57 21.85
CA CYS A 502 -2.65 -7.56 20.44
C CYS A 502 -1.14 -7.79 20.24
N THR A 503 -0.78 -8.93 19.63
CA THR A 503 0.63 -9.27 19.35
C THR A 503 0.83 -9.56 17.88
N ASN A 504 1.92 -9.04 17.31
CA ASN A 504 2.36 -9.32 15.95
C ASN A 504 3.73 -10.00 15.99
N THR A 505 3.88 -11.13 15.32
CA THR A 505 5.16 -11.79 15.08
C THR A 505 5.45 -11.79 13.59
N GLN A 506 6.56 -11.16 13.20
CA GLN A 506 6.86 -10.92 11.79
C GLN A 506 8.36 -10.95 11.48
N GLY A 507 8.69 -11.22 10.23
CA GLY A 507 9.97 -10.92 9.65
C GLY A 507 9.99 -9.50 9.09
N ASP A 508 11.17 -8.93 8.90
CA ASP A 508 11.40 -7.54 8.54
C ASP A 508 10.61 -6.53 9.41
N GLY A 509 10.05 -5.51 9.02
CA GLY A 509 9.33 -4.59 9.90
C GLY A 509 8.33 -3.77 9.13
N GLN A 510 7.86 -4.33 8.03
CA GLN A 510 6.87 -3.69 7.19
C GLN A 510 5.63 -3.30 8.02
N GLY A 511 5.16 -2.11 7.80
CA GLY A 511 4.01 -1.57 8.52
C GLY A 511 4.33 -0.89 9.86
N ILE A 512 5.51 -1.08 10.44
CA ILE A 512 5.88 -0.47 11.73
C ILE A 512 6.03 1.04 11.58
N TYR A 513 6.82 1.47 10.60
CA TYR A 513 7.12 2.89 10.44
C TYR A 513 6.02 3.70 9.77
N ASN A 514 5.15 3.06 8.99
CA ASN A 514 4.02 3.75 8.34
C ASN A 514 2.73 3.75 9.16
N GLY A 515 2.71 3.09 10.30
CA GLY A 515 1.56 3.06 11.22
C GLY A 515 0.52 1.98 10.93
N ALA A 516 0.74 1.08 9.99
CA ALA A 516 -0.19 -0.04 9.74
C ALA A 516 -0.29 -0.98 10.96
N THR A 517 0.76 -1.04 11.79
CA THR A 517 0.79 -1.88 13.01
C THR A 517 0.42 -1.15 14.30
N ARG A 518 -0.20 0.03 14.25
CA ARG A 518 -0.49 0.89 15.42
C ARG A 518 -1.22 0.21 16.57
N GLY A 519 -2.13 -0.72 16.27
CA GLY A 519 -2.99 -1.39 17.25
C GLY A 519 -2.27 -2.42 18.12
N TYR A 520 -1.12 -2.92 17.69
CA TYR A 520 -0.42 -3.97 18.42
C TYR A 520 0.23 -3.44 19.69
N ASP A 521 0.12 -4.21 20.78
CA ASP A 521 0.80 -3.94 22.07
C ASP A 521 2.24 -4.41 22.04
N ARG A 522 2.48 -5.50 21.31
CA ARG A 522 3.77 -6.18 21.22
C ARG A 522 4.06 -6.59 19.78
N LEU A 523 5.28 -6.36 19.33
CA LEU A 523 5.82 -6.81 18.05
C LEU A 523 7.05 -7.65 18.31
N VAL A 524 7.04 -8.92 17.86
CA VAL A 524 8.19 -9.82 17.91
C VAL A 524 8.77 -9.90 16.51
N VAL A 525 9.90 -9.21 16.27
CA VAL A 525 10.39 -8.91 14.92
C VAL A 525 11.74 -9.55 14.69
N ASN A 526 11.82 -10.38 13.63
CA ASN A 526 13.11 -10.84 13.10
C ASN A 526 13.77 -9.71 12.30
N ARG A 527 15.10 -9.80 12.19
CA ARG A 527 15.87 -8.83 11.41
C ARG A 527 15.51 -8.84 9.93
N TRP A 528 15.33 -10.03 9.34
CA TRP A 528 15.09 -10.20 7.91
C TRP A 528 13.80 -10.96 7.62
N MET A 529 13.77 -12.20 8.05
CA MET A 529 12.72 -13.13 7.69
C MET A 529 12.23 -13.87 8.91
N LEU A 530 10.93 -14.09 8.97
CA LEU A 530 10.34 -15.09 9.83
C LEU A 530 9.92 -16.27 8.96
N ARG A 531 10.34 -17.47 9.32
CA ARG A 531 9.89 -18.71 8.68
C ARG A 531 8.64 -19.25 9.39
N ALA A 532 7.79 -19.97 8.66
CA ALA A 532 6.57 -20.55 9.23
C ALA A 532 6.85 -21.44 10.46
N ALA A 533 7.96 -22.18 10.46
CA ALA A 533 8.38 -23.01 11.59
C ALA A 533 8.59 -22.18 12.88
N GLU A 534 9.32 -21.06 12.75
CA GLU A 534 9.58 -20.16 13.89
C GLU A 534 8.31 -19.40 14.30
N GLY A 535 7.53 -18.98 13.31
CA GLY A 535 6.25 -18.31 13.56
C GLY A 535 5.28 -19.18 14.33
N VAL A 536 5.15 -20.45 13.94
CA VAL A 536 4.31 -21.44 14.65
C VAL A 536 4.81 -21.63 16.08
N GLU A 537 6.11 -21.81 16.28
CA GLU A 537 6.68 -21.96 17.63
C GLU A 537 6.36 -20.73 18.51
N ARG A 538 6.52 -19.53 17.98
CA ARG A 538 6.22 -18.30 18.73
C ARG A 538 4.74 -18.15 19.06
N VAL A 539 3.86 -18.47 18.12
CA VAL A 539 2.41 -18.44 18.36
C VAL A 539 2.01 -19.46 19.43
N LEU A 540 2.54 -20.68 19.39
CA LEU A 540 2.25 -21.70 20.40
C LEU A 540 2.72 -21.24 21.79
N ARG A 541 3.96 -20.74 21.93
CA ARG A 541 4.44 -20.19 23.20
C ARG A 541 3.64 -19.01 23.69
N HIS A 542 3.24 -18.14 22.78
CA HIS A 542 2.37 -17.03 23.14
C HIS A 542 1.03 -17.54 23.71
N LEU A 543 0.38 -18.48 23.04
CA LEU A 543 -0.89 -19.04 23.49
C LEU A 543 -0.76 -19.76 24.84
N GLU A 544 0.34 -20.46 25.07
CA GLU A 544 0.64 -21.09 26.37
C GLU A 544 0.90 -20.08 27.49
N THR A 545 1.51 -18.92 27.14
CA THR A 545 1.84 -17.87 28.13
C THR A 545 0.65 -16.98 28.48
N PHE A 546 -0.21 -16.69 27.49
CA PHE A 546 -1.32 -15.74 27.61
C PHE A 546 -2.68 -16.45 27.46
N ASP A 547 -2.79 -17.68 27.93
CA ASP A 547 -3.99 -18.51 27.81
C ASP A 547 -5.16 -18.00 28.66
N GLU A 548 -4.90 -17.19 29.69
CA GLU A 548 -5.93 -16.62 30.57
C GLU A 548 -6.50 -15.29 30.04
N CYS A 549 -6.03 -14.75 28.90
CA CYS A 549 -6.59 -13.54 28.30
C CYS A 549 -7.04 -13.75 26.86
N ASP A 550 -7.82 -12.81 26.33
CA ASP A 550 -8.25 -12.85 24.94
C ASP A 550 -7.18 -12.27 24.03
N ASN A 551 -6.75 -13.07 23.03
CA ASN A 551 -5.60 -12.78 22.19
C ASN A 551 -5.99 -12.42 20.76
N PHE A 552 -5.44 -11.33 20.21
CA PHE A 552 -5.39 -11.06 18.79
C PHE A 552 -3.95 -11.19 18.30
N LEU A 553 -3.71 -12.11 17.37
CA LEU A 553 -2.39 -12.43 16.87
C LEU A 553 -2.31 -12.22 15.37
N LEU A 554 -1.22 -11.59 14.90
CA LEU A 554 -0.76 -11.66 13.51
C LEU A 554 0.53 -12.46 13.47
N MET A 555 0.59 -13.47 12.61
CA MET A 555 1.80 -14.19 12.25
C MET A 555 2.10 -13.92 10.77
N HIS A 556 3.13 -13.13 10.49
CA HIS A 556 3.59 -12.82 9.14
C HIS A 556 4.90 -13.53 8.86
N PHE A 557 4.93 -14.45 7.90
CA PHE A 557 6.11 -15.21 7.51
C PHE A 557 6.29 -15.22 5.99
N VAL A 558 7.52 -15.48 5.54
CA VAL A 558 7.97 -15.25 4.17
C VAL A 558 8.41 -16.52 3.42
N ASP A 559 8.03 -17.71 3.86
CA ASP A 559 8.41 -18.98 3.21
C ASP A 559 8.00 -19.01 1.73
N THR A 560 6.83 -18.46 1.43
CA THR A 560 6.22 -18.49 0.10
C THR A 560 6.61 -17.31 -0.80
N HIS A 561 7.30 -16.31 -0.24
CA HIS A 561 7.80 -15.19 -1.01
C HIS A 561 8.98 -15.59 -1.90
N PRO A 562 8.92 -15.38 -3.23
CA PRO A 562 10.03 -15.74 -4.11
C PRO A 562 11.17 -14.73 -3.97
N TYR A 563 12.38 -15.22 -3.73
CA TYR A 563 13.60 -14.43 -3.75
C TYR A 563 14.48 -14.85 -4.92
N ASN A 564 15.32 -13.93 -5.38
CA ASN A 564 16.31 -14.26 -6.39
C ASN A 564 17.30 -15.30 -5.84
N SER A 565 17.30 -16.49 -6.45
CA SER A 565 18.07 -17.65 -6.02
C SER A 565 19.42 -17.78 -6.72
N ASN A 566 19.85 -16.81 -7.53
CA ASN A 566 21.07 -16.96 -8.33
C ASN A 566 22.33 -17.17 -7.48
N VAL A 567 22.36 -16.59 -6.29
CA VAL A 567 23.52 -16.67 -5.38
C VAL A 567 23.42 -17.86 -4.42
N ASN A 568 22.20 -18.21 -3.96
CA ASN A 568 21.98 -19.21 -2.91
C ASN A 568 20.89 -20.20 -3.33
N VAL A 569 21.21 -21.10 -4.23
CA VAL A 569 20.28 -22.18 -4.60
C VAL A 569 20.24 -23.21 -3.45
N PRO A 570 19.06 -23.51 -2.90
CA PRO A 570 18.93 -24.49 -1.83
C PRO A 570 19.39 -25.88 -2.27
N ALA A 571 20.04 -26.61 -1.33
CA ALA A 571 20.60 -27.94 -1.61
C ALA A 571 19.56 -28.93 -2.16
N TYR A 572 18.30 -28.85 -1.69
CA TYR A 572 17.23 -29.71 -2.20
C TYR A 572 16.87 -29.43 -3.66
N ALA A 573 16.98 -28.21 -4.14
CA ALA A 573 16.79 -27.90 -5.54
C ALA A 573 17.97 -28.40 -6.39
N MET A 574 19.18 -28.16 -5.94
CA MET A 574 20.40 -28.67 -6.59
C MET A 574 20.40 -30.21 -6.71
N ALA A 575 19.86 -30.90 -5.70
CA ALA A 575 19.83 -32.36 -5.68
C ALA A 575 18.77 -32.98 -6.62
N HIS A 576 17.72 -32.23 -6.93
CA HIS A 576 16.55 -32.78 -7.65
C HIS A 576 16.38 -32.22 -9.06
N LEU A 577 17.00 -31.10 -9.39
CA LEU A 577 16.92 -30.52 -10.72
C LEU A 577 18.17 -30.85 -11.56
N PRO A 578 18.02 -31.03 -12.88
CA PRO A 578 19.13 -31.15 -13.79
C PRO A 578 20.08 -29.96 -13.69
N LEU A 579 21.37 -30.20 -13.90
CA LEU A 579 22.39 -29.14 -13.84
C LEU A 579 22.06 -27.97 -14.79
N ALA A 580 21.53 -28.23 -15.95
CA ALA A 580 21.14 -27.20 -16.92
C ALA A 580 20.04 -26.26 -16.41
N GLU A 581 19.20 -26.71 -15.46
CA GLU A 581 18.15 -25.88 -14.85
C GLU A 581 18.64 -25.11 -13.61
N THR A 582 19.75 -25.54 -13.01
CA THR A 582 20.37 -24.87 -11.86
C THR A 582 21.46 -23.87 -12.26
N LEU A 583 22.08 -24.07 -13.45
CA LEU A 583 23.05 -23.15 -14.06
C LEU A 583 22.35 -22.24 -15.05
N ARG A 584 22.16 -20.98 -14.69
CA ARG A 584 21.49 -19.98 -15.51
C ARG A 584 22.17 -18.63 -15.36
N GLU A 585 21.84 -17.72 -16.28
CA GLU A 585 22.28 -16.34 -16.19
C GLU A 585 21.74 -15.66 -14.92
N GLU A 586 22.54 -14.77 -14.36
CA GLU A 586 22.11 -13.97 -13.21
C GLU A 586 20.91 -13.09 -13.58
N ASP A 587 19.84 -13.21 -12.80
CA ASP A 587 18.68 -12.35 -12.88
C ASP A 587 18.68 -11.43 -11.64
N ALA A 588 19.07 -10.17 -11.83
CA ALA A 588 19.09 -9.15 -10.78
C ALA A 588 17.71 -8.54 -10.51
N SER A 589 16.65 -9.05 -11.14
CA SER A 589 15.30 -8.53 -10.99
C SER A 589 14.82 -8.63 -9.54
N ALA A 590 14.06 -7.64 -9.11
CA ALA A 590 13.33 -7.71 -7.84
C ALA A 590 12.33 -8.90 -7.87
N SER A 591 11.95 -9.39 -6.71
CA SER A 591 11.11 -10.59 -6.57
C SER A 591 9.81 -10.55 -7.38
N VAL A 592 9.18 -9.39 -7.47
CA VAL A 592 7.94 -9.18 -8.24
C VAL A 592 8.14 -9.28 -9.76
N PHE A 593 9.37 -9.17 -10.25
CA PHE A 593 9.72 -9.27 -11.67
C PHE A 593 10.37 -10.61 -12.04
N LEU A 594 10.53 -11.53 -11.09
CA LEU A 594 11.11 -12.84 -11.35
C LEU A 594 10.26 -13.60 -12.36
N LYS A 595 10.90 -14.04 -13.45
CA LYS A 595 10.22 -14.78 -14.49
C LYS A 595 9.97 -16.22 -14.09
N PRO A 596 8.87 -16.84 -14.56
CA PRO A 596 8.66 -18.27 -14.44
C PRO A 596 9.82 -19.05 -15.04
N ASN A 597 10.43 -19.92 -14.24
CA ASN A 597 11.41 -20.91 -14.70
C ASN A 597 11.36 -22.14 -13.77
N PRO A 598 11.87 -23.30 -14.20
CA PRO A 598 11.79 -24.53 -13.42
C PRO A 598 12.39 -24.43 -12.02
N LEU A 599 13.51 -23.73 -11.86
CA LEU A 599 14.18 -23.58 -10.57
C LEU A 599 13.35 -22.74 -9.59
N ASN A 600 12.90 -21.53 -10.01
CA ASN A 600 12.10 -20.65 -9.17
C ASN A 600 10.78 -21.33 -8.76
N GLN A 601 10.11 -21.99 -9.71
CA GLN A 601 8.87 -22.72 -9.43
C GLN A 601 9.10 -23.91 -8.51
N TYR A 602 10.20 -24.64 -8.68
CA TYR A 602 10.52 -25.79 -7.83
C TYR A 602 10.76 -25.34 -6.38
N ILE A 603 11.59 -24.30 -6.19
CA ILE A 603 11.89 -23.76 -4.86
C ILE A 603 10.58 -23.27 -4.18
N ASN A 604 9.81 -22.43 -4.86
CA ASN A 604 8.58 -21.88 -4.30
C ASN A 604 7.59 -22.99 -3.89
N ARG A 605 7.36 -23.98 -4.77
CA ARG A 605 6.49 -25.13 -4.47
C ARG A 605 7.00 -25.99 -3.31
N ALA A 606 8.30 -26.13 -3.17
CA ALA A 606 8.89 -26.86 -2.04
C ALA A 606 8.67 -26.13 -0.71
N GLU A 607 8.85 -24.81 -0.72
CA GLU A 607 8.60 -23.97 0.44
C GLU A 607 7.11 -23.90 0.84
N ILE A 608 6.20 -23.86 -0.13
CA ILE A 608 4.73 -23.97 0.15
C ILE A 608 4.42 -25.29 0.87
N ARG A 609 5.00 -26.42 0.44
CA ARG A 609 4.81 -27.70 1.14
C ARG A 609 5.43 -27.72 2.54
N ALA A 610 6.58 -27.04 2.71
CA ALA A 610 7.23 -26.92 4.02
C ALA A 610 6.33 -26.10 4.98
N MET A 611 5.83 -24.98 4.52
CA MET A 611 4.87 -24.14 5.24
C MET A 611 3.62 -24.93 5.67
N ASP A 612 2.98 -25.67 4.75
CA ASP A 612 1.79 -26.48 5.07
C ASP A 612 2.05 -27.48 6.20
N ARG A 613 3.24 -28.09 6.22
CA ARG A 613 3.64 -29.00 7.31
C ARG A 613 3.71 -28.28 8.65
N GLN A 614 4.29 -27.09 8.68
CA GLN A 614 4.43 -26.30 9.91
C GLN A 614 3.07 -25.79 10.42
N LEU A 615 2.26 -25.24 9.53
CA LEU A 615 0.90 -24.80 9.89
C LEU A 615 0.02 -25.96 10.37
N GLY A 616 0.27 -27.17 9.87
CA GLY A 616 -0.41 -28.37 10.37
C GLY A 616 -0.23 -28.57 11.88
N TYR A 617 0.94 -28.31 12.44
CA TYR A 617 1.17 -28.42 13.91
C TYR A 617 0.35 -27.37 14.67
N LEU A 618 0.28 -26.15 14.17
CA LEU A 618 -0.53 -25.08 14.77
C LEU A 618 -2.02 -25.44 14.74
N PHE A 619 -2.51 -25.96 13.61
CA PHE A 619 -3.90 -26.35 13.47
C PHE A 619 -4.27 -27.53 14.38
N ASP A 620 -3.38 -28.52 14.52
CA ASP A 620 -3.59 -29.65 15.43
C ASP A 620 -3.61 -29.17 16.90
N TYR A 621 -2.76 -28.23 17.28
CA TYR A 621 -2.77 -27.58 18.59
C TYR A 621 -4.11 -26.88 18.85
N LEU A 622 -4.56 -26.03 17.94
CA LEU A 622 -5.82 -25.29 18.08
C LEU A 622 -7.01 -26.24 18.25
N ILE A 623 -7.12 -27.29 17.43
CA ILE A 623 -8.22 -28.27 17.50
C ILE A 623 -8.20 -29.08 18.80
N SER A 624 -7.01 -29.32 19.36
CA SER A 624 -6.88 -30.14 20.58
C SER A 624 -7.04 -29.35 21.86
N HIS A 625 -6.91 -28.01 21.84
CA HIS A 625 -6.94 -27.18 23.06
C HIS A 625 -8.14 -26.23 23.13
N TYR A 626 -8.84 -26.01 22.01
CA TYR A 626 -9.93 -25.05 21.95
C TYR A 626 -11.14 -25.60 21.21
N GLU A 627 -12.31 -25.23 21.66
CA GLU A 627 -13.57 -25.52 20.96
C GLU A 627 -13.70 -24.60 19.72
N GLU A 628 -14.48 -25.01 18.73
CA GLU A 628 -14.65 -24.30 17.46
C GLU A 628 -15.19 -22.85 17.62
N ASP A 629 -15.93 -22.58 18.68
CA ASP A 629 -16.50 -21.27 18.99
C ASP A 629 -15.59 -20.38 19.84
N GLU A 630 -14.41 -20.87 20.23
CA GLU A 630 -13.44 -20.12 21.03
C GLU A 630 -12.40 -19.38 20.17
N TYR A 631 -12.28 -19.71 18.88
CA TYR A 631 -11.28 -19.08 18.00
C TYR A 631 -11.88 -18.60 16.67
N ILE A 632 -11.18 -17.64 16.06
CA ILE A 632 -11.28 -17.25 14.65
C ILE A 632 -9.88 -17.34 14.07
N VAL A 633 -9.72 -18.09 12.98
CA VAL A 633 -8.44 -18.17 12.24
C VAL A 633 -8.67 -17.72 10.82
N MET A 634 -7.87 -16.75 10.38
CA MET A 634 -7.80 -16.29 8.99
C MET A 634 -6.41 -16.60 8.45
N LEU A 635 -6.33 -17.22 7.26
CA LEU A 635 -5.11 -17.33 6.49
C LEU A 635 -5.28 -16.52 5.21
N TYR A 636 -4.37 -15.61 4.98
CA TYR A 636 -4.37 -14.79 3.76
C TYR A 636 -2.95 -14.52 3.30
N SER A 637 -2.81 -14.12 2.05
CA SER A 637 -1.57 -13.53 1.55
C SER A 637 -1.82 -12.08 1.14
N ASP A 638 -0.77 -11.28 1.22
CA ASP A 638 -0.75 -9.87 0.84
C ASP A 638 -0.70 -9.69 -0.68
N HIS A 639 0.00 -10.58 -1.39
CA HIS A 639 0.06 -10.73 -2.84
C HIS A 639 0.35 -12.18 -3.22
N GLY A 640 0.53 -12.46 -4.49
CA GLY A 640 0.94 -13.76 -5.02
C GLY A 640 2.41 -13.75 -5.46
N ALA A 641 2.72 -14.51 -6.53
CA ALA A 641 4.09 -14.68 -6.98
C ALA A 641 4.20 -14.76 -8.51
N SER A 642 5.03 -13.89 -9.09
CA SER A 642 5.30 -13.81 -10.53
C SER A 642 5.91 -15.08 -11.11
N VAL A 643 6.60 -15.89 -10.28
CA VAL A 643 7.19 -17.18 -10.70
C VAL A 643 6.16 -18.20 -11.21
N HIS A 644 4.88 -17.98 -10.93
CA HIS A 644 3.76 -18.76 -11.44
C HIS A 644 3.00 -18.10 -12.60
N ALA A 645 3.38 -16.86 -12.98
CA ALA A 645 2.67 -16.09 -14.00
C ALA A 645 2.57 -16.84 -15.34
N ARG A 646 1.37 -16.86 -15.91
CA ARG A 646 1.05 -17.43 -17.23
C ARG A 646 0.79 -16.34 -18.27
N SER A 647 0.68 -15.10 -17.84
CA SER A 647 0.51 -13.92 -18.70
C SER A 647 1.71 -12.97 -18.57
N PRO A 648 1.92 -12.06 -19.55
CA PRO A 648 3.05 -11.11 -19.51
C PRO A 648 2.84 -9.93 -18.55
N TYR A 649 1.64 -9.79 -17.98
CA TYR A 649 1.29 -8.63 -17.16
C TYR A 649 1.89 -8.73 -15.75
N LEU A 650 2.44 -7.63 -15.25
CA LEU A 650 2.94 -7.55 -13.86
C LEU A 650 1.83 -7.91 -12.87
N LEU A 651 0.62 -7.35 -13.07
CA LEU A 651 -0.54 -7.62 -12.23
C LEU A 651 -1.32 -8.85 -12.74
N SER A 652 -0.60 -9.95 -12.98
CA SER A 652 -1.18 -11.22 -13.45
C SER A 652 -2.11 -11.84 -12.38
N GLU A 653 -2.89 -12.85 -12.79
CA GLU A 653 -3.72 -13.65 -11.86
C GLU A 653 -2.87 -14.29 -10.76
N GLU A 654 -1.66 -14.72 -11.08
CA GLU A 654 -0.76 -15.39 -10.14
C GLU A 654 -0.01 -14.41 -9.24
N GLN A 655 0.34 -13.20 -9.74
CA GLN A 655 1.03 -12.18 -8.93
C GLN A 655 0.10 -11.51 -7.93
N THR A 656 -1.16 -11.36 -8.25
CA THR A 656 -2.14 -10.69 -7.39
C THR A 656 -3.19 -11.62 -6.81
N GLY A 657 -3.23 -12.87 -7.25
CA GLY A 657 -4.16 -13.89 -6.74
C GLY A 657 -3.75 -14.41 -5.39
N ALA A 658 -4.23 -13.73 -4.36
CA ALA A 658 -3.90 -13.94 -2.96
C ALA A 658 -4.76 -15.03 -2.31
N ALA A 659 -4.22 -15.74 -1.32
CA ALA A 659 -5.01 -16.65 -0.49
C ALA A 659 -5.95 -15.85 0.42
N LEU A 660 -7.14 -16.40 0.67
CA LEU A 660 -8.06 -15.94 1.72
C LEU A 660 -8.90 -17.09 2.20
N MET A 661 -8.71 -17.47 3.46
CA MET A 661 -9.41 -18.60 4.09
C MET A 661 -9.78 -18.22 5.52
N VAL A 662 -10.95 -18.65 5.97
CA VAL A 662 -11.46 -18.31 7.31
C VAL A 662 -12.12 -19.52 7.93
N ARG A 663 -11.83 -19.78 9.23
CA ARG A 663 -12.47 -20.82 10.02
C ARG A 663 -12.64 -20.37 11.47
N GLY A 664 -13.66 -20.91 12.15
CA GLY A 664 -13.91 -20.76 13.58
C GLY A 664 -15.28 -20.17 13.90
N ALA A 665 -15.36 -19.49 15.02
CA ALA A 665 -16.60 -18.96 15.57
C ALA A 665 -17.37 -18.07 14.60
N GLY A 666 -18.60 -18.41 14.29
CA GLY A 666 -19.47 -17.63 13.39
C GLY A 666 -19.15 -17.75 11.91
N VAL A 667 -18.17 -18.56 11.54
CA VAL A 667 -17.79 -18.80 10.14
C VAL A 667 -18.68 -19.90 9.56
N PRO A 668 -19.35 -19.66 8.41
CA PRO A 668 -20.16 -20.70 7.77
C PRO A 668 -19.26 -21.77 7.13
N ALA A 669 -19.66 -23.04 7.27
CA ALA A 669 -18.94 -24.16 6.65
C ALA A 669 -19.32 -24.29 5.15
N ARG A 670 -18.73 -23.46 4.29
CA ARG A 670 -18.98 -23.45 2.84
C ARG A 670 -17.94 -24.25 2.05
N GLY A 671 -16.77 -24.51 2.64
CA GLY A 671 -15.63 -25.06 1.91
C GLY A 671 -15.09 -24.07 0.88
N ARG A 672 -14.75 -24.55 -0.32
CA ARG A 672 -14.28 -23.69 -1.42
C ARG A 672 -15.43 -22.94 -2.07
N VAL A 673 -15.26 -21.65 -2.27
CA VAL A 673 -16.21 -20.75 -2.93
C VAL A 673 -15.52 -19.98 -4.05
N ASP A 674 -16.25 -19.76 -5.13
CA ASP A 674 -15.78 -19.05 -6.32
C ASP A 674 -16.21 -17.57 -6.34
N GLU A 675 -16.38 -17.00 -5.18
CA GLU A 675 -16.78 -15.61 -5.04
C GLU A 675 -15.58 -14.69 -5.21
N LEU A 676 -15.74 -13.62 -6.00
CA LEU A 676 -14.71 -12.60 -6.19
C LEU A 676 -14.54 -11.78 -4.90
N THR A 677 -13.31 -11.73 -4.38
CA THR A 677 -12.94 -10.98 -3.18
C THR A 677 -11.64 -10.21 -3.36
N SER A 678 -11.44 -9.20 -2.55
CA SER A 678 -10.20 -8.40 -2.51
C SER A 678 -9.63 -8.40 -1.09
N SER A 679 -8.33 -8.19 -0.96
CA SER A 679 -7.67 -8.11 0.36
C SER A 679 -8.24 -7.01 1.27
N VAL A 680 -8.87 -5.95 0.73
CA VAL A 680 -9.60 -4.94 1.51
C VAL A 680 -10.85 -5.48 2.20
N ASP A 681 -11.37 -6.65 1.78
CA ASP A 681 -12.55 -7.28 2.37
C ASP A 681 -12.26 -7.92 3.74
N ILE A 682 -10.99 -8.24 4.01
CA ILE A 682 -10.50 -8.83 5.27
C ILE A 682 -10.98 -7.99 6.46
N TYR A 683 -10.90 -6.68 6.36
CA TYR A 683 -11.33 -5.75 7.40
C TYR A 683 -12.81 -5.95 7.77
N LYS A 684 -13.70 -6.04 6.77
CA LYS A 684 -15.14 -6.24 7.02
C LYS A 684 -15.47 -7.67 7.47
N ILE A 685 -14.77 -8.67 6.92
CA ILE A 685 -14.96 -10.07 7.34
C ILE A 685 -14.63 -10.19 8.83
N LEU A 686 -13.46 -9.69 9.26
CA LEU A 686 -13.06 -9.75 10.66
C LEU A 686 -13.99 -8.91 11.55
N GLY A 687 -14.42 -7.73 11.10
CA GLY A 687 -15.37 -6.90 11.83
C GLY A 687 -16.69 -7.57 12.07
N LYS A 688 -17.21 -8.31 11.07
CA LYS A 688 -18.42 -9.13 11.22
C LYS A 688 -18.26 -10.25 12.24
N LEU A 689 -17.11 -10.91 12.26
CA LEU A 689 -16.85 -12.07 13.14
C LEU A 689 -16.46 -11.65 14.57
N ALA A 690 -15.65 -10.62 14.72
CA ALA A 690 -15.16 -10.12 16.02
C ALA A 690 -16.09 -9.09 16.66
N GLY A 691 -17.00 -8.46 15.88
CA GLY A 691 -18.02 -7.56 16.40
C GLY A 691 -17.57 -6.10 16.55
N TYR A 692 -16.52 -5.64 15.86
CA TYR A 692 -16.21 -4.21 15.86
C TYR A 692 -17.04 -3.42 14.85
N PRO A 693 -17.25 -2.10 15.08
CA PRO A 693 -18.08 -1.30 14.18
C PRO A 693 -17.42 -1.15 12.81
N ILE A 694 -18.23 -1.30 11.77
CA ILE A 694 -17.83 -1.14 10.38
C ILE A 694 -18.50 0.11 9.83
N ASP A 695 -17.73 1.17 9.55
CA ASP A 695 -18.22 2.33 8.83
C ASP A 695 -18.08 2.07 7.33
N ALA A 696 -19.22 1.92 6.65
CA ALA A 696 -19.25 1.69 5.21
C ALA A 696 -18.87 2.94 4.38
N ALA A 697 -18.90 4.14 4.98
CA ALA A 697 -18.74 5.39 4.24
C ALA A 697 -17.32 5.59 3.69
N TYR A 698 -16.29 5.08 4.38
CA TYR A 698 -14.90 5.24 3.94
C TYR A 698 -14.18 3.92 3.62
N LEU A 699 -14.83 2.75 3.80
CA LEU A 699 -14.23 1.44 3.52
C LEU A 699 -14.51 1.00 2.08
N ASP A 700 -13.46 0.68 1.34
CA ASP A 700 -13.56 0.12 -0.02
C ASP A 700 -13.83 -1.40 0.01
N GLY A 701 -13.61 -2.04 1.15
CA GLY A 701 -13.90 -3.45 1.37
C GLY A 701 -15.38 -3.77 1.26
N ASN A 702 -15.70 -4.97 0.83
CA ASN A 702 -17.03 -5.53 0.79
C ASN A 702 -17.18 -6.65 1.83
N LEU A 703 -18.40 -6.90 2.33
CA LEU A 703 -18.67 -8.14 3.06
C LEU A 703 -19.12 -9.19 2.05
N PRO A 704 -18.38 -10.30 1.87
CA PRO A 704 -18.74 -11.32 0.88
C PRO A 704 -20.09 -11.99 1.16
N GLU A 705 -20.73 -12.51 0.10
CA GLU A 705 -21.99 -13.26 0.19
C GLU A 705 -21.86 -14.45 1.14
N ALA A 706 -20.70 -15.10 1.16
CA ALA A 706 -20.42 -16.20 2.09
C ALA A 706 -20.61 -15.81 3.56
N PHE A 707 -20.46 -14.53 3.91
CA PHE A 707 -20.67 -13.98 5.25
C PHE A 707 -21.97 -13.17 5.38
N GLY A 708 -22.91 -13.31 4.42
CA GLY A 708 -24.21 -12.64 4.42
C GLY A 708 -24.19 -11.21 3.89
N GLY A 709 -23.16 -10.85 3.17
CA GLY A 709 -23.08 -9.58 2.42
C GLY A 709 -23.51 -9.72 0.96
N GLN A 710 -22.81 -9.09 0.04
CA GLN A 710 -23.11 -9.06 -1.39
C GLN A 710 -21.90 -9.46 -2.21
N ARG A 711 -22.13 -10.07 -3.38
CA ARG A 711 -21.04 -10.34 -4.33
C ARG A 711 -20.38 -9.06 -4.78
N ARG A 712 -19.07 -9.08 -4.85
CA ARG A 712 -18.27 -7.99 -5.39
C ARG A 712 -18.36 -8.01 -6.91
N GLU A 713 -18.59 -6.86 -7.52
CA GLU A 713 -18.70 -6.74 -8.97
C GLU A 713 -17.32 -6.80 -9.64
N TYR A 714 -16.32 -6.12 -9.04
CA TYR A 714 -14.94 -6.11 -9.54
C TYR A 714 -13.92 -5.97 -8.41
N THR A 715 -12.67 -6.31 -8.71
CA THR A 715 -11.50 -6.05 -7.87
C THR A 715 -10.51 -5.15 -8.60
N VAL A 716 -9.74 -4.38 -7.84
CA VAL A 716 -8.69 -3.52 -8.37
C VAL A 716 -7.35 -3.91 -7.74
N SER A 717 -6.36 -4.10 -8.60
CA SER A 717 -4.95 -4.21 -8.22
C SER A 717 -4.16 -3.16 -8.99
N ASN A 718 -3.25 -2.44 -8.37
CA ASN A 718 -2.44 -1.43 -9.05
C ASN A 718 -0.99 -1.41 -8.57
N SER A 719 -0.12 -0.84 -9.38
CA SER A 719 1.29 -0.61 -9.11
C SER A 719 1.59 0.88 -9.29
N ILE A 720 1.86 1.56 -8.19
CA ILE A 720 2.32 2.93 -8.15
C ILE A 720 3.76 2.93 -7.65
N TYR A 721 4.72 3.10 -8.55
CA TYR A 721 6.13 3.14 -8.20
C TYR A 721 6.85 4.25 -8.98
N PRO A 722 7.39 5.29 -8.30
CA PRO A 722 8.11 6.38 -8.98
C PRO A 722 9.22 5.87 -9.89
N GLY A 723 9.27 6.37 -11.12
CA GLY A 723 10.23 5.92 -12.12
C GLY A 723 9.87 4.62 -12.86
N GLN A 724 8.68 4.06 -12.62
CA GLN A 724 8.09 2.97 -13.39
C GLN A 724 6.77 3.43 -14.02
N THR A 725 6.35 2.78 -15.09
CA THR A 725 5.01 3.00 -15.65
C THR A 725 3.93 2.61 -14.65
N TYR A 726 2.87 3.40 -14.54
CA TYR A 726 1.71 3.01 -13.75
C TYR A 726 0.98 1.84 -14.39
N LYS A 727 0.58 0.89 -13.58
CA LYS A 727 -0.19 -0.26 -14.02
C LYS A 727 -1.40 -0.45 -13.13
N ILE A 728 -2.53 -0.80 -13.73
CA ILE A 728 -3.76 -1.15 -13.01
C ILE A 728 -4.40 -2.35 -13.69
N CYS A 729 -4.91 -3.25 -12.87
CA CYS A 729 -5.74 -4.36 -13.33
C CYS A 729 -7.10 -4.33 -12.63
N VAL A 730 -8.17 -4.29 -13.41
CA VAL A 730 -9.55 -4.42 -12.93
C VAL A 730 -10.08 -5.77 -13.37
N ARG A 731 -10.62 -6.54 -12.42
CA ARG A 731 -11.15 -7.89 -12.69
C ARG A 731 -12.60 -7.99 -12.31
N THR A 732 -13.41 -8.50 -13.21
CA THR A 732 -14.75 -9.03 -12.94
C THR A 732 -14.69 -10.56 -12.82
N GLU A 733 -15.80 -11.23 -12.64
CA GLU A 733 -15.84 -12.72 -12.67
C GLU A 733 -15.33 -13.29 -13.99
N ARG A 734 -15.57 -12.61 -15.12
CA ARG A 734 -15.32 -13.12 -16.47
C ARG A 734 -14.12 -12.53 -17.16
N HIS A 735 -13.80 -11.27 -16.91
CA HIS A 735 -12.80 -10.53 -17.65
C HIS A 735 -11.76 -9.91 -16.74
N ALA A 736 -10.54 -9.78 -17.24
CA ALA A 736 -9.50 -8.95 -16.65
C ALA A 736 -9.10 -7.86 -17.66
N PHE A 737 -9.06 -6.64 -17.16
CA PHE A 737 -8.62 -5.45 -17.88
C PHE A 737 -7.29 -5.01 -17.31
N HIS A 738 -6.28 -4.88 -18.17
CA HIS A 738 -4.94 -4.38 -17.81
C HIS A 738 -4.69 -3.06 -18.53
N LEU A 739 -4.30 -2.03 -17.80
CA LEU A 739 -3.87 -0.76 -18.38
C LEU A 739 -2.45 -0.46 -17.89
N GLU A 740 -1.62 0.03 -18.81
CA GLU A 740 -0.27 0.51 -18.52
C GLU A 740 -0.06 1.87 -19.21
N THR A 741 0.44 2.85 -18.45
CA THR A 741 0.77 4.18 -18.97
C THR A 741 2.07 4.15 -19.77
N GLU A 742 2.21 5.05 -20.76
CA GLU A 742 3.49 5.24 -21.44
C GLU A 742 4.47 6.09 -20.61
N GLU A 743 3.94 7.05 -19.87
CA GLU A 743 4.72 7.88 -18.97
C GLU A 743 4.99 7.19 -17.63
N PHE A 744 6.14 7.47 -17.05
CA PHE A 744 6.48 6.97 -15.72
C PHE A 744 5.71 7.70 -14.64
N THR A 745 5.37 6.99 -13.58
CA THR A 745 4.90 7.57 -12.33
C THR A 745 5.95 8.57 -11.84
N ARG A 746 5.51 9.78 -11.54
CA ARG A 746 6.37 10.86 -11.07
C ARG A 746 6.81 10.63 -9.63
N GLU A 747 7.82 11.38 -9.17
CA GLU A 747 8.33 11.25 -7.80
C GLU A 747 7.27 11.50 -6.73
N ASP A 748 6.29 12.34 -7.00
CA ASP A 748 5.17 12.65 -6.12
C ASP A 748 4.01 11.63 -6.21
N GLY A 749 4.20 10.52 -6.92
CA GLY A 749 3.20 9.47 -7.11
C GLY A 749 2.11 9.80 -8.13
N THR A 750 2.19 10.95 -8.81
CA THR A 750 1.22 11.30 -9.84
C THR A 750 1.49 10.57 -11.15
N ILE A 751 0.43 10.33 -11.90
CA ILE A 751 0.46 9.66 -13.20
C ILE A 751 -0.23 10.52 -14.26
N SER A 752 0.10 10.26 -15.53
CA SER A 752 -0.66 10.77 -16.68
C SER A 752 -1.41 9.62 -17.35
N LEU A 753 -2.68 9.85 -17.64
CA LEU A 753 -3.50 8.98 -18.49
C LEU A 753 -3.68 9.56 -19.91
N ASP A 754 -2.81 10.48 -20.34
CA ASP A 754 -2.86 11.03 -21.70
C ASP A 754 -2.51 9.97 -22.75
N ARG A 755 -1.56 9.07 -22.41
CA ARG A 755 -1.14 7.98 -23.27
C ARG A 755 -0.98 6.70 -22.46
N TYR A 756 -1.70 5.68 -22.87
CA TYR A 756 -1.68 4.35 -22.26
C TYR A 756 -2.03 3.27 -23.26
N THR A 757 -1.68 2.05 -22.93
CA THR A 757 -2.17 0.84 -23.60
C THR A 757 -3.07 0.06 -22.65
N TYR A 758 -4.07 -0.61 -23.19
CA TYR A 758 -4.88 -1.52 -22.41
C TYR A 758 -5.18 -2.82 -23.18
N HIS A 759 -5.45 -3.86 -22.40
CA HIS A 759 -5.85 -5.17 -22.91
C HIS A 759 -6.98 -5.73 -22.06
N ILE A 760 -7.95 -6.36 -22.71
CA ILE A 760 -9.03 -7.10 -22.05
C ILE A 760 -8.91 -8.55 -22.46
N HIS A 761 -8.95 -9.45 -21.50
CA HIS A 761 -8.98 -10.88 -21.81
C HIS A 761 -10.00 -11.63 -20.96
N GLU A 762 -10.46 -12.79 -21.44
CA GLU A 762 -11.25 -13.70 -20.62
C GLU A 762 -10.39 -14.28 -19.51
N ARG A 763 -10.93 -14.33 -18.29
CA ARG A 763 -10.32 -14.97 -17.14
C ARG A 763 -10.49 -16.48 -17.19
N ASN A 764 -9.84 -17.12 -18.13
CA ASN A 764 -9.78 -18.56 -18.29
C ASN A 764 -8.37 -18.97 -18.75
N GLU A 765 -8.14 -20.26 -18.89
CA GLU A 765 -6.82 -20.78 -19.28
C GLU A 765 -6.37 -20.33 -20.68
N SER A 766 -7.28 -19.88 -21.52
CA SER A 766 -6.95 -19.46 -22.90
C SER A 766 -6.44 -18.02 -22.98
N TYR A 767 -6.72 -17.16 -21.97
CA TYR A 767 -6.42 -15.74 -22.00
C TYR A 767 -6.85 -15.06 -23.31
N ARG A 768 -7.98 -15.48 -23.85
CA ARG A 768 -8.47 -14.96 -25.12
C ARG A 768 -8.74 -13.47 -25.02
N GLU A 769 -8.12 -12.71 -25.91
CA GLU A 769 -8.30 -11.27 -25.98
C GLU A 769 -9.73 -10.93 -26.44
N VAL A 770 -10.29 -9.90 -25.82
CA VAL A 770 -11.66 -9.44 -26.06
C VAL A 770 -11.60 -8.00 -26.56
N PHE A 771 -12.20 -7.78 -27.72
CA PHE A 771 -12.35 -6.46 -28.34
C PHE A 771 -13.82 -6.06 -28.24
N ASP A 772 -14.15 -5.30 -27.21
CA ASP A 772 -15.51 -4.84 -26.92
C ASP A 772 -15.44 -3.42 -26.34
N ASP A 773 -15.88 -2.44 -27.09
CA ASP A 773 -15.80 -1.03 -26.73
C ASP A 773 -16.68 -0.66 -25.50
N ALA A 774 -17.81 -1.34 -25.32
CA ALA A 774 -18.66 -1.09 -24.17
C ALA A 774 -17.99 -1.62 -22.88
N LEU A 775 -17.38 -2.80 -22.98
CA LEU A 775 -16.63 -3.38 -21.88
C LEU A 775 -15.35 -2.57 -21.56
N ALA A 776 -14.67 -2.08 -22.59
CA ALA A 776 -13.52 -1.19 -22.41
C ALA A 776 -13.91 0.10 -21.68
N ARG A 777 -15.01 0.73 -22.08
CA ARG A 777 -15.54 1.93 -21.41
C ARG A 777 -15.89 1.65 -19.96
N TYR A 778 -16.56 0.54 -19.66
CA TYR A 778 -16.86 0.15 -18.28
C TYR A 778 -15.61 0.07 -17.40
N PHE A 779 -14.55 -0.56 -17.89
CA PHE A 779 -13.30 -0.67 -17.15
C PHE A 779 -12.56 0.66 -17.03
N LEU A 780 -12.53 1.45 -18.10
CA LEU A 780 -11.92 2.78 -18.07
C LEU A 780 -12.62 3.71 -17.07
N ASP A 781 -13.93 3.61 -16.92
CA ASP A 781 -14.66 4.35 -15.91
C ASP A 781 -14.20 4.04 -14.49
N ILE A 782 -13.95 2.78 -14.20
CA ILE A 782 -13.41 2.35 -12.91
C ILE A 782 -12.00 2.89 -12.71
N VAL A 783 -11.14 2.79 -13.75
CA VAL A 783 -9.77 3.34 -13.69
C VAL A 783 -9.79 4.83 -13.45
N TRP A 784 -10.68 5.55 -14.13
CA TRP A 784 -10.80 7.01 -14.00
C TRP A 784 -11.18 7.43 -12.58
N GLN A 785 -12.16 6.75 -11.98
CA GLN A 785 -12.56 6.97 -10.59
C GLN A 785 -11.44 6.62 -9.60
N TYR A 786 -10.77 5.48 -9.83
CA TYR A 786 -9.72 5.01 -8.94
C TYR A 786 -8.49 5.93 -8.93
N THR A 787 -8.16 6.52 -10.06
CA THR A 787 -6.96 7.36 -10.23
C THR A 787 -7.19 8.85 -9.95
N GLU A 788 -8.41 9.28 -9.67
CA GLU A 788 -8.78 10.70 -9.48
C GLU A 788 -7.84 11.45 -8.52
N SER A 789 -7.45 10.82 -7.42
CA SER A 789 -6.62 11.47 -6.39
C SER A 789 -5.16 11.69 -6.81
N PHE A 790 -4.64 10.98 -7.82
CA PHE A 790 -3.24 11.02 -8.23
C PHE A 790 -3.02 11.13 -9.75
N ARG A 791 -4.08 11.34 -10.52
CA ARG A 791 -4.02 11.63 -11.97
C ARG A 791 -3.69 13.11 -12.20
N ARG A 792 -2.82 13.37 -13.22
CA ARG A 792 -2.45 14.70 -13.69
C ARG A 792 -2.52 14.79 -15.21
#